data_2c931e1d0f6a30ae90b849309151dd8e
#
_entry.id   2c931e1d0f6a30ae90b849309151dd8e
#
_cell.length_a   1.000
_cell.length_b   1.000
_cell.length_c   1.000
_cell.angle_alpha   90.00
_cell.angle_beta   90.00
_cell.angle_gamma   90.00
#
_symmetry.space_group_name_H-M   'P 1'
#
loop_
_entity.id
_entity.type
_entity.pdbx_description
1 polymer ?
#
loop_
_entity_poly.entity_id
_entity_poly.type
_entity_poly.pdbx_seq_one_letter_code
_entity_poly.pdbx_strand_id
1 'polypeptide(L)'
;MFAVMEIEGDPLSWYKLPGAVHEWLEAVGGFAILGLIIWLIFYIVNPPSTSQRKVGLSTGAWLTWSTLLAVLIGLSPIALAIIWDSLGLSDATEVRSTRASWTRHLNVPFVSTVMPASAAPKKDFLYFLYYLASCWAIAAVLVPFIVGVSRLRFRRIWGLAKLSFKEAIRRRVLWAFSALLLVFLFASWYLPHKPEDQVRGYVGVVSFVIQWLLVITASLLASFSIPTDMKNQTIHTVVTKPVERFEIVLGRFLGFTMLMTLVLVVMTVLSLIYVARGVVPEAKEESFKARIPVYGDLKVQSIKEGRVAEHGKSVGRESTYREYISGGVADEKATWIFRDLPSNFAGRATLPCEFGFDIFRTSKGKFENKGVQCKFTFMNWKCPAAADSREEAKLAQEFHQAAGAEQALHDFARDKGFYEIRGVEVVDYHTLAINVPGELFQDLAEWKKQKSDAPPLTVVVRLEDLSQLLGVAKYDLYLLEDPGEESFWQNFFKGAVGTWFHLCLIILLAVTFSTYLSGIISWVVTMVLYLGGVFVAFVRDVASGQTSGGGPMEAFVRISQGTNIVSPLDETAASVKLALEADRVMIFVLRRILNLIPDLARFDMTDYVAQGFNISLFFRDNSLALRTVLLIAYLLPWAVLAFYLMRSREVASSS
;
A
#
# COMPACT_ATOMS: atom_id res chain seq x y z
N MET A 1 16.48 12.97 8.04
CA MET A 1 16.44 12.15 6.82
C MET A 1 15.35 11.10 6.95
N PHE A 2 14.20 11.46 7.48
CA PHE A 2 12.96 10.71 7.45
C PHE A 2 11.99 11.60 6.69
N ALA A 3 12.12 11.56 5.35
CA ALA A 3 11.11 12.11 4.48
C ALA A 3 9.78 11.47 4.88
N VAL A 4 8.76 12.28 5.02
CA VAL A 4 7.36 11.90 5.07
C VAL A 4 7.17 10.79 4.04
N MET A 5 7.14 9.53 4.49
CA MET A 5 6.65 8.45 3.62
C MET A 5 5.19 8.81 3.38
N GLU A 6 4.95 9.43 2.23
CA GLU A 6 3.61 9.69 1.77
C GLU A 6 2.82 8.40 1.88
N ILE A 7 1.59 8.54 2.32
CA ILE A 7 0.57 7.50 2.22
C ILE A 7 0.28 7.35 0.72
N GLU A 8 1.28 6.88 -0.02
CA GLU A 8 1.21 6.63 -1.45
C GLU A 8 0.36 5.39 -1.68
N GLY A 9 -0.75 5.61 -2.24
CA GLY A 9 -1.67 4.61 -2.74
C GLY A 9 -3.11 5.06 -2.54
N ASP A 10 -3.93 4.78 -3.52
CA ASP A 10 -5.37 4.92 -3.38
C ASP A 10 -5.84 4.30 -2.06
N PRO A 11 -6.61 5.02 -1.24
CA PRO A 11 -7.05 4.50 0.05
C PRO A 11 -7.79 3.18 -0.14
N LEU A 12 -7.51 2.22 0.75
CA LEU A 12 -8.25 0.96 0.79
C LEU A 12 -9.72 1.29 1.10
N SER A 13 -10.62 0.99 0.17
CA SER A 13 -12.04 1.29 0.30
C SER A 13 -12.91 0.07 0.08
N TRP A 14 -14.01 -0.05 0.83
CA TRP A 14 -14.94 -1.15 0.71
C TRP A 14 -15.60 -1.23 -0.68
N TYR A 15 -15.85 -0.09 -1.33
CA TYR A 15 -16.45 -0.09 -2.68
C TYR A 15 -15.48 -0.59 -3.77
N LYS A 16 -14.16 -0.49 -3.55
CA LYS A 16 -13.12 -1.03 -4.44
C LYS A 16 -12.87 -2.52 -4.22
N LEU A 17 -13.39 -3.11 -3.14
CA LEU A 17 -13.14 -4.50 -2.77
C LEU A 17 -13.52 -5.51 -3.89
N PRO A 18 -14.65 -5.39 -4.60
CA PRO A 18 -14.98 -6.31 -5.70
C PRO A 18 -13.94 -6.28 -6.83
N GLY A 19 -13.46 -5.09 -7.21
CA GLY A 19 -12.39 -4.92 -8.20
C GLY A 19 -11.07 -5.52 -7.72
N ALA A 20 -10.68 -5.24 -6.48
CA ALA A 20 -9.47 -5.81 -5.88
C ALA A 20 -9.52 -7.34 -5.77
N VAL A 21 -10.67 -7.92 -5.44
CA VAL A 21 -10.86 -9.39 -5.45
C VAL A 21 -10.72 -9.95 -6.85
N HIS A 22 -11.24 -9.26 -7.87
CA HIS A 22 -11.10 -9.67 -9.26
C HIS A 22 -9.61 -9.69 -9.69
N GLU A 23 -8.87 -8.63 -9.43
CA GLU A 23 -7.42 -8.56 -9.71
C GLU A 23 -6.62 -9.62 -8.93
N TRP A 24 -7.00 -9.86 -7.66
CA TRP A 24 -6.39 -10.90 -6.84
C TRP A 24 -6.64 -12.30 -7.42
N LEU A 25 -7.87 -12.61 -7.84
CA LEU A 25 -8.21 -13.89 -8.47
C LEU A 25 -7.42 -14.10 -9.77
N GLU A 26 -7.24 -13.05 -10.56
CA GLU A 26 -6.45 -13.11 -11.79
C GLU A 26 -4.97 -13.39 -11.51
N ALA A 27 -4.38 -12.65 -10.56
CA ALA A 27 -2.98 -12.81 -10.19
C ALA A 27 -2.71 -14.20 -9.58
N VAL A 28 -3.48 -14.59 -8.57
CA VAL A 28 -3.34 -15.88 -7.87
C VAL A 28 -3.67 -17.05 -8.83
N GLY A 29 -4.65 -16.87 -9.73
CA GLY A 29 -5.02 -17.84 -10.75
C GLY A 29 -3.88 -18.15 -11.70
N GLY A 30 -3.16 -17.13 -12.16
CA GLY A 30 -1.96 -17.30 -12.98
C GLY A 30 -0.87 -18.14 -12.28
N PHE A 31 -0.63 -17.88 -11.01
CA PHE A 31 0.31 -18.69 -10.21
C PHE A 31 -0.23 -20.11 -9.94
N ALA A 32 -1.53 -20.26 -9.73
CA ALA A 32 -2.14 -21.59 -9.58
C ALA A 32 -1.98 -22.44 -10.83
N ILE A 33 -2.20 -21.86 -12.02
CA ILE A 33 -1.96 -22.54 -13.32
C ILE A 33 -0.50 -22.97 -13.44
N LEU A 34 0.44 -22.05 -13.15
CA LEU A 34 1.87 -22.35 -13.19
C LEU A 34 2.23 -23.48 -12.22
N GLY A 35 1.74 -23.39 -10.97
CA GLY A 35 1.95 -24.41 -9.95
C GLY A 35 1.40 -25.79 -10.37
N LEU A 36 0.21 -25.83 -10.98
CA LEU A 36 -0.38 -27.06 -11.50
C LEU A 36 0.43 -27.65 -12.66
N ILE A 37 0.98 -26.81 -13.55
CA ILE A 37 1.85 -27.26 -14.66
C ILE A 37 3.15 -27.84 -14.10
N ILE A 38 3.80 -27.16 -13.17
CA ILE A 38 5.03 -27.65 -12.51
C ILE A 38 4.73 -28.98 -11.81
N TRP A 39 3.62 -29.06 -11.07
CA TRP A 39 3.21 -30.28 -10.39
C TRP A 39 2.97 -31.43 -11.40
N LEU A 40 2.34 -31.17 -12.56
CA LEU A 40 2.11 -32.16 -13.60
C LEU A 40 3.44 -32.68 -14.19
N ILE A 41 4.40 -31.77 -14.46
CA ILE A 41 5.74 -32.14 -14.93
C ILE A 41 6.41 -33.06 -13.91
N PHE A 42 6.41 -32.69 -12.62
CA PHE A 42 6.96 -33.53 -11.57
C PHE A 42 6.27 -34.89 -11.45
N TYR A 43 4.95 -34.93 -11.63
CA TYR A 43 4.17 -36.17 -11.58
C TYR A 43 4.50 -37.11 -12.75
N ILE A 44 4.79 -36.56 -13.94
CA ILE A 44 5.19 -37.32 -15.11
C ILE A 44 6.62 -37.84 -14.97
N VAL A 45 7.54 -37.00 -14.49
CA VAL A 45 8.96 -37.35 -14.35
C VAL A 45 9.18 -38.34 -13.21
N ASN A 46 8.46 -38.19 -12.10
CA ASN A 46 8.57 -39.06 -10.91
C ASN A 46 7.19 -39.67 -10.56
N PRO A 47 6.73 -40.70 -11.29
CA PRO A 47 5.43 -41.28 -11.00
C PRO A 47 5.44 -41.95 -9.62
N PRO A 48 4.42 -41.74 -8.78
CA PRO A 48 4.37 -42.31 -7.43
C PRO A 48 4.36 -43.83 -7.47
N SER A 49 5.12 -44.45 -6.55
CA SER A 49 5.19 -45.90 -6.43
C SER A 49 3.83 -46.54 -6.19
N THR A 50 3.66 -47.82 -6.60
CA THR A 50 2.38 -48.55 -6.57
C THR A 50 1.75 -48.62 -5.18
N SER A 51 2.54 -48.58 -4.11
CA SER A 51 2.02 -48.55 -2.72
C SER A 51 1.42 -47.19 -2.31
N GLN A 52 1.98 -46.09 -2.83
CA GLN A 52 1.46 -44.73 -2.58
C GLN A 52 0.21 -44.42 -3.41
N ARG A 53 0.00 -45.10 -4.54
CA ARG A 53 -1.20 -44.97 -5.38
C ARG A 53 -2.49 -45.29 -4.62
N LYS A 54 -2.50 -46.26 -3.72
CA LYS A 54 -3.73 -46.68 -3.02
C LYS A 54 -4.28 -45.66 -2.02
N VAL A 55 -3.46 -44.79 -1.46
CA VAL A 55 -3.89 -43.81 -0.44
C VAL A 55 -4.11 -42.40 -1.06
N GLY A 56 -3.46 -42.11 -2.19
CA GLY A 56 -3.48 -40.78 -2.84
C GLY A 56 -4.27 -40.69 -4.16
N LEU A 57 -4.94 -41.77 -4.59
CA LEU A 57 -5.53 -41.88 -5.93
C LEU A 57 -6.57 -40.78 -6.24
N SER A 58 -7.34 -40.32 -5.25
CA SER A 58 -8.37 -39.30 -5.47
C SER A 58 -7.80 -37.90 -5.71
N THR A 59 -6.78 -37.49 -4.92
CA THR A 59 -6.18 -36.15 -5.05
C THR A 59 -5.23 -36.04 -6.22
N GLY A 60 -4.44 -37.06 -6.52
CA GLY A 60 -3.54 -37.07 -7.66
C GLY A 60 -4.32 -37.05 -8.98
N ALA A 61 -5.36 -37.90 -9.12
CA ALA A 61 -6.23 -37.89 -10.29
C ALA A 61 -6.99 -36.57 -10.42
N TRP A 62 -7.48 -36.01 -9.33
CA TRP A 62 -8.14 -34.70 -9.34
C TRP A 62 -7.23 -33.61 -9.87
N LEU A 63 -6.01 -33.51 -9.35
CA LEU A 63 -5.04 -32.51 -9.79
C LEU A 63 -4.63 -32.70 -11.26
N THR A 64 -4.42 -33.92 -11.73
CA THR A 64 -4.08 -34.17 -13.15
C THR A 64 -5.21 -33.76 -14.09
N TRP A 65 -6.44 -34.18 -13.82
CA TRP A 65 -7.60 -33.80 -14.63
C TRP A 65 -7.85 -32.28 -14.56
N SER A 66 -7.75 -31.70 -13.38
CA SER A 66 -7.92 -30.26 -13.20
C SER A 66 -6.83 -29.44 -13.91
N THR A 67 -5.58 -29.92 -13.94
CA THR A 67 -4.50 -29.27 -14.70
C THR A 67 -4.75 -29.33 -16.18
N LEU A 68 -5.12 -30.51 -16.70
CA LEU A 68 -5.46 -30.66 -18.12
C LEU A 68 -6.62 -29.74 -18.52
N LEU A 69 -7.65 -29.65 -17.70
CA LEU A 69 -8.78 -28.76 -17.93
C LEU A 69 -8.40 -27.28 -17.86
N ALA A 70 -7.60 -26.87 -16.85
CA ALA A 70 -7.12 -25.49 -16.72
C ALA A 70 -6.26 -25.06 -17.93
N VAL A 71 -5.36 -25.94 -18.36
CA VAL A 71 -4.52 -25.73 -19.56
C VAL A 71 -5.37 -25.66 -20.81
N LEU A 72 -6.33 -26.55 -20.95
CA LEU A 72 -7.25 -26.60 -22.15
C LEU A 72 -8.08 -25.30 -22.21
N ILE A 73 -8.66 -24.85 -21.08
CA ILE A 73 -9.42 -23.61 -21.04
C ILE A 73 -8.46 -22.41 -21.25
N GLY A 74 -7.27 -22.41 -20.65
CA GLY A 74 -6.29 -21.32 -20.79
C GLY A 74 -5.68 -21.21 -22.18
N LEU A 75 -5.57 -22.34 -22.93
CA LEU A 75 -5.11 -22.35 -24.32
C LEU A 75 -6.25 -22.19 -25.34
N SER A 76 -7.50 -22.35 -24.93
CA SER A 76 -8.66 -22.21 -25.81
C SER A 76 -8.73 -20.86 -26.54
N PRO A 77 -8.36 -19.71 -25.95
CA PRO A 77 -8.29 -18.44 -26.66
C PRO A 77 -7.31 -18.47 -27.85
N ILE A 78 -6.15 -19.07 -27.65
CA ILE A 78 -5.11 -19.18 -28.69
C ILE A 78 -5.59 -20.10 -29.81
N ALA A 79 -6.19 -21.24 -29.43
CA ALA A 79 -6.75 -22.20 -30.40
C ALA A 79 -7.92 -21.58 -31.21
N LEU A 80 -8.83 -20.87 -30.53
CA LEU A 80 -9.92 -20.14 -31.16
C LEU A 80 -9.42 -19.06 -32.12
N ALA A 81 -8.36 -18.33 -31.72
CA ALA A 81 -7.76 -17.32 -32.58
C ALA A 81 -7.18 -17.92 -33.86
N ILE A 82 -6.47 -19.05 -33.76
CA ILE A 82 -5.91 -19.77 -34.92
C ILE A 82 -7.02 -20.33 -35.83
N ILE A 83 -8.07 -20.90 -35.24
CA ILE A 83 -9.22 -21.43 -35.99
C ILE A 83 -9.95 -20.30 -36.75
N TRP A 84 -10.15 -19.15 -36.09
CA TRP A 84 -10.80 -17.99 -36.67
C TRP A 84 -10.04 -17.43 -37.87
N ASP A 85 -8.71 -17.41 -37.76
CA ASP A 85 -7.83 -17.00 -38.86
C ASP A 85 -7.85 -18.00 -40.02
N SER A 86 -7.81 -19.28 -39.70
CA SER A 86 -7.87 -20.37 -40.71
C SER A 86 -9.19 -20.41 -41.48
N LEU A 87 -10.29 -19.92 -40.90
CA LEU A 87 -11.61 -19.84 -41.51
C LEU A 87 -11.82 -18.55 -42.34
N GLY A 88 -10.83 -17.65 -42.40
CA GLY A 88 -10.90 -16.44 -43.22
C GLY A 88 -11.96 -15.41 -42.74
N LEU A 89 -12.41 -15.48 -41.51
CA LEU A 89 -13.46 -14.63 -40.93
C LEU A 89 -12.93 -13.30 -40.37
N SER A 90 -11.72 -12.88 -40.75
CA SER A 90 -11.05 -11.68 -40.21
C SER A 90 -11.18 -10.47 -41.15
N ASP A 91 -11.79 -9.39 -40.64
CA ASP A 91 -11.75 -8.08 -41.29
C ASP A 91 -10.44 -7.35 -40.93
N ALA A 92 -9.67 -7.01 -41.97
CA ALA A 92 -8.28 -6.50 -41.83
C ALA A 92 -8.11 -5.11 -41.13
N THR A 93 -9.19 -4.37 -40.99
CA THR A 93 -9.14 -2.98 -40.48
C THR A 93 -9.27 -2.85 -38.96
N GLU A 94 -9.95 -3.75 -38.29
CA GLU A 94 -10.14 -3.75 -36.83
C GLU A 94 -8.94 -4.34 -36.06
N VAL A 95 -8.12 -5.09 -36.74
CA VAL A 95 -7.02 -5.91 -36.21
C VAL A 95 -5.86 -5.10 -35.63
N ARG A 96 -5.55 -3.91 -36.18
CA ARG A 96 -4.39 -3.13 -35.75
C ARG A 96 -4.58 -2.49 -34.37
N SER A 97 -5.79 -2.06 -34.03
CA SER A 97 -6.11 -1.47 -32.72
C SER A 97 -6.24 -2.54 -31.61
N THR A 98 -6.77 -3.71 -31.99
CA THR A 98 -6.98 -4.83 -31.07
C THR A 98 -5.67 -5.50 -30.66
N ARG A 99 -4.72 -5.67 -31.60
CA ARG A 99 -3.39 -6.25 -31.32
C ARG A 99 -2.62 -5.45 -30.27
N ALA A 100 -2.61 -4.12 -30.38
CA ALA A 100 -1.95 -3.25 -29.42
C ALA A 100 -2.60 -3.29 -28.02
N SER A 101 -3.90 -3.59 -27.94
CA SER A 101 -4.62 -3.71 -26.67
C SER A 101 -4.44 -5.09 -26.00
N TRP A 102 -4.31 -6.15 -26.78
CA TRP A 102 -4.10 -7.53 -26.30
C TRP A 102 -2.73 -7.72 -25.66
N THR A 103 -1.67 -7.25 -26.36
CA THR A 103 -0.30 -7.29 -25.83
C THR A 103 -0.16 -6.48 -24.56
N ARG A 104 -1.00 -5.47 -24.35
CA ARG A 104 -1.03 -4.67 -23.13
C ARG A 104 -1.67 -5.39 -21.94
N HIS A 105 -2.71 -6.21 -22.16
CA HIS A 105 -3.42 -6.92 -21.06
C HIS A 105 -2.82 -8.29 -20.72
N LEU A 106 -2.44 -9.11 -21.69
CA LEU A 106 -1.78 -10.39 -21.43
C LEU A 106 -0.30 -10.25 -21.06
N ASN A 107 0.33 -9.14 -21.48
CA ASN A 107 1.72 -8.77 -21.16
C ASN A 107 2.72 -9.94 -21.33
N VAL A 108 2.46 -10.86 -22.26
CA VAL A 108 3.29 -12.02 -22.54
C VAL A 108 3.98 -11.80 -23.88
N PRO A 109 5.30 -11.52 -23.93
CA PRO A 109 6.01 -11.27 -25.19
C PRO A 109 5.94 -12.46 -26.18
N PHE A 110 5.77 -13.66 -25.65
CA PHE A 110 5.65 -14.89 -26.45
C PHE A 110 4.34 -14.96 -27.26
N VAL A 111 3.23 -14.40 -26.75
CA VAL A 111 1.94 -14.42 -27.44
C VAL A 111 1.93 -13.52 -28.65
N SER A 112 2.69 -12.42 -28.63
CA SER A 112 2.80 -11.50 -29.77
C SER A 112 3.54 -12.08 -30.99
N THR A 113 4.39 -13.10 -30.77
CA THR A 113 5.14 -13.79 -31.83
C THR A 113 4.39 -14.99 -32.42
N VAL A 114 3.47 -15.56 -31.65
CA VAL A 114 2.73 -16.79 -32.05
C VAL A 114 1.35 -16.48 -32.65
N MET A 115 0.76 -15.31 -32.32
CA MET A 115 -0.54 -14.95 -32.87
C MET A 115 -0.44 -14.26 -34.24
N PRO A 116 -1.09 -14.80 -35.30
CA PRO A 116 -1.19 -14.10 -36.56
C PRO A 116 -2.02 -12.82 -36.44
N ALA A 117 -1.69 -11.83 -37.26
CA ALA A 117 -2.22 -10.47 -37.16
C ALA A 117 -3.72 -10.31 -37.41
N SER A 118 -4.37 -11.38 -37.88
CA SER A 118 -5.73 -11.40 -38.45
C SER A 118 -6.82 -11.97 -37.52
N ALA A 119 -6.45 -12.55 -36.36
CA ALA A 119 -7.41 -13.27 -35.52
C ALA A 119 -7.90 -12.43 -34.33
N ALA A 120 -9.09 -11.88 -34.38
CA ALA A 120 -9.68 -11.14 -33.28
C ALA A 120 -11.09 -11.63 -32.91
N PRO A 121 -11.21 -12.67 -32.08
CA PRO A 121 -12.46 -12.85 -31.34
C PRO A 121 -12.62 -11.67 -30.36
N LYS A 122 -13.86 -11.31 -30.00
CA LYS A 122 -14.15 -10.18 -29.13
C LYS A 122 -13.29 -10.25 -27.88
N LYS A 123 -12.55 -9.19 -27.61
CA LYS A 123 -11.59 -9.02 -26.51
C LYS A 123 -12.15 -9.49 -25.15
N ASP A 124 -13.42 -9.20 -24.91
CA ASP A 124 -14.11 -9.54 -23.66
C ASP A 124 -14.31 -11.04 -23.47
N PHE A 125 -14.54 -11.78 -24.54
CA PHE A 125 -14.74 -13.23 -24.47
C PHE A 125 -13.47 -13.99 -24.13
N LEU A 126 -12.33 -13.56 -24.65
CA LEU A 126 -11.05 -14.21 -24.37
C LEU A 126 -10.55 -13.88 -22.96
N TYR A 127 -10.78 -12.65 -22.51
CA TYR A 127 -10.53 -12.27 -21.13
C TYR A 127 -11.38 -13.10 -20.17
N PHE A 128 -12.65 -13.31 -20.49
CA PHE A 128 -13.54 -14.18 -19.73
C PHE A 128 -13.03 -15.63 -19.66
N LEU A 129 -12.53 -16.20 -20.77
CA LEU A 129 -11.97 -17.56 -20.76
C LEU A 129 -10.70 -17.67 -19.90
N TYR A 130 -9.80 -16.66 -19.96
CA TYR A 130 -8.63 -16.61 -19.09
C TYR A 130 -9.02 -16.52 -17.63
N TYR A 131 -9.99 -15.68 -17.30
CA TYR A 131 -10.53 -15.55 -15.95
C TYR A 131 -11.18 -16.86 -15.46
N LEU A 132 -11.93 -17.53 -16.32
CA LEU A 132 -12.52 -18.84 -16.01
C LEU A 132 -11.42 -19.90 -15.73
N ALA A 133 -10.36 -19.93 -16.53
CA ALA A 133 -9.22 -20.83 -16.31
C ALA A 133 -8.54 -20.54 -14.96
N SER A 134 -8.36 -19.26 -14.62
CA SER A 134 -7.79 -18.80 -13.34
C SER A 134 -8.65 -19.22 -12.16
N CYS A 135 -9.96 -18.99 -12.23
CA CYS A 135 -10.90 -19.42 -11.19
C CYS A 135 -10.93 -20.94 -11.01
N TRP A 136 -10.89 -21.69 -12.14
CA TRP A 136 -10.82 -23.16 -12.10
C TRP A 136 -9.53 -23.66 -11.47
N ALA A 137 -8.38 -23.07 -11.83
CA ALA A 137 -7.08 -23.44 -11.25
C ALA A 137 -7.03 -23.18 -9.74
N ILE A 138 -7.56 -22.03 -9.30
CA ILE A 138 -7.71 -21.74 -7.88
C ILE A 138 -8.59 -22.78 -7.19
N ALA A 139 -9.76 -23.09 -7.75
CA ALA A 139 -10.65 -24.09 -7.19
C ALA A 139 -9.98 -25.48 -7.12
N ALA A 140 -9.27 -25.88 -8.17
CA ALA A 140 -8.54 -27.14 -8.21
C ALA A 140 -7.49 -27.29 -7.11
N VAL A 141 -6.82 -26.19 -6.76
CA VAL A 141 -5.82 -26.15 -5.69
C VAL A 141 -6.48 -26.01 -4.30
N LEU A 142 -7.56 -25.21 -4.20
CA LEU A 142 -8.21 -24.95 -2.91
C LEU A 142 -9.07 -26.12 -2.43
N VAL A 143 -9.73 -26.87 -3.30
CA VAL A 143 -10.60 -27.98 -2.87
C VAL A 143 -9.85 -29.04 -2.04
N PRO A 144 -8.70 -29.59 -2.47
CA PRO A 144 -7.93 -30.51 -1.63
C PRO A 144 -7.40 -29.88 -0.33
N PHE A 145 -7.08 -28.59 -0.38
CA PHE A 145 -6.65 -27.82 0.80
C PHE A 145 -7.77 -27.72 1.83
N ILE A 146 -8.98 -27.29 1.41
CA ILE A 146 -10.15 -27.16 2.28
C ILE A 146 -10.53 -28.51 2.90
N VAL A 147 -10.54 -29.58 2.06
CA VAL A 147 -10.77 -30.95 2.56
C VAL A 147 -9.68 -31.39 3.56
N GLY A 148 -8.43 -31.01 3.32
CA GLY A 148 -7.33 -31.25 4.27
C GLY A 148 -7.54 -30.49 5.57
N VAL A 149 -7.88 -29.20 5.48
CA VAL A 149 -8.12 -28.33 6.66
C VAL A 149 -9.33 -28.81 7.47
N SER A 150 -10.39 -29.29 6.83
CA SER A 150 -11.59 -29.80 7.54
C SER A 150 -11.33 -31.04 8.40
N ARG A 151 -10.24 -31.77 8.13
CA ARG A 151 -9.83 -32.96 8.91
C ARG A 151 -8.92 -32.61 10.10
N LEU A 152 -8.45 -31.36 10.18
CA LEU A 152 -7.56 -30.91 11.25
C LEU A 152 -8.28 -30.90 12.61
N ARG A 153 -7.55 -31.25 13.66
CA ARG A 153 -8.07 -31.26 15.03
C ARG A 153 -7.45 -30.12 15.83
N PHE A 154 -8.24 -29.11 16.16
CA PHE A 154 -7.80 -27.92 16.89
C PHE A 154 -7.01 -28.22 18.16
N ARG A 155 -7.40 -29.25 18.94
CA ARG A 155 -6.67 -29.64 20.14
C ARG A 155 -5.22 -30.03 19.86
N ARG A 156 -4.93 -30.65 18.71
CA ARG A 156 -3.57 -31.04 18.33
C ARG A 156 -2.75 -29.82 17.91
N ILE A 157 -3.33 -28.96 17.08
CA ILE A 157 -2.72 -27.71 16.65
C ILE A 157 -2.37 -26.85 17.88
N TRP A 158 -3.31 -26.72 18.83
CA TRP A 158 -3.08 -25.98 20.07
C TRP A 158 -1.97 -26.58 20.92
N GLY A 159 -1.90 -27.91 21.03
CA GLY A 159 -0.81 -28.62 21.72
C GLY A 159 0.56 -28.33 21.10
N LEU A 160 0.63 -28.36 19.76
CA LEU A 160 1.84 -28.02 19.01
C LEU A 160 2.20 -26.53 19.14
N ALA A 161 1.23 -25.64 19.09
CA ALA A 161 1.42 -24.22 19.30
C ALA A 161 2.01 -23.91 20.69
N LYS A 162 1.44 -24.53 21.75
CA LYS A 162 1.97 -24.41 23.11
C LYS A 162 3.39 -24.95 23.26
N LEU A 163 3.71 -26.03 22.55
CA LEU A 163 5.06 -26.58 22.52
C LEU A 163 6.03 -25.60 21.86
N SER A 164 5.67 -25.09 20.68
CA SER A 164 6.46 -24.11 19.93
C SER A 164 6.69 -22.81 20.71
N PHE A 165 5.67 -22.34 21.38
CA PHE A 165 5.72 -21.16 22.27
C PHE A 165 6.74 -21.36 23.40
N LYS A 166 6.66 -22.51 24.12
CA LYS A 166 7.58 -22.83 25.23
C LYS A 166 9.02 -23.01 24.74
N GLU A 167 9.21 -23.61 23.58
CA GLU A 167 10.54 -23.79 22.98
C GLU A 167 11.14 -22.44 22.60
N ALA A 168 10.36 -21.57 21.98
CA ALA A 168 10.82 -20.25 21.53
C ALA A 168 11.24 -19.35 22.70
N ILE A 169 10.53 -19.36 23.83
CA ILE A 169 10.92 -18.61 25.04
C ILE A 169 12.30 -19.04 25.55
N ARG A 170 12.64 -20.33 25.42
CA ARG A 170 13.94 -20.84 25.88
C ARG A 170 15.10 -20.49 24.96
N ARG A 171 14.84 -19.98 23.76
CA ARG A 171 15.90 -19.62 22.82
C ARG A 171 16.56 -18.30 23.23
N ARG A 172 17.90 -18.32 23.35
CA ARG A 172 18.70 -17.14 23.75
C ARG A 172 18.55 -15.95 22.81
N VAL A 173 18.24 -16.20 21.54
CA VAL A 173 18.03 -15.17 20.51
C VAL A 173 16.89 -14.22 20.91
N LEU A 174 15.76 -14.74 21.42
CA LEU A 174 14.66 -13.91 21.89
C LEU A 174 15.08 -12.90 22.95
N TRP A 175 15.84 -13.37 23.96
CA TRP A 175 16.31 -12.54 25.06
C TRP A 175 17.30 -11.47 24.62
N ALA A 176 18.23 -11.83 23.70
CA ALA A 176 19.20 -10.89 23.16
C ALA A 176 18.52 -9.74 22.41
N PHE A 177 17.57 -10.06 21.51
CA PHE A 177 16.83 -9.02 20.78
C PHE A 177 15.88 -8.21 21.68
N SER A 178 15.24 -8.83 22.67
CA SER A 178 14.42 -8.10 23.63
C SER A 178 15.24 -7.13 24.49
N ALA A 179 16.45 -7.52 24.91
CA ALA A 179 17.35 -6.63 25.61
C ALA A 179 17.84 -5.48 24.74
N LEU A 180 18.20 -5.77 23.48
CA LEU A 180 18.58 -4.75 22.50
C LEU A 180 17.43 -3.75 22.26
N LEU A 181 16.20 -4.23 22.15
CA LEU A 181 15.00 -3.42 21.96
C LEU A 181 14.78 -2.47 23.16
N LEU A 182 14.96 -2.98 24.39
CA LEU A 182 14.91 -2.15 25.61
C LEU A 182 15.96 -1.05 25.60
N VAL A 183 17.19 -1.35 25.20
CA VAL A 183 18.26 -0.34 25.11
C VAL A 183 17.89 0.76 24.12
N PHE A 184 17.39 0.41 22.93
CA PHE A 184 16.95 1.38 21.93
C PHE A 184 15.74 2.20 22.39
N LEU A 185 14.80 1.59 23.10
CA LEU A 185 13.61 2.28 23.59
C LEU A 185 13.99 3.45 24.52
N PHE A 186 15.02 3.29 25.34
CA PHE A 186 15.46 4.32 26.29
C PHE A 186 16.55 5.25 25.75
N ALA A 187 17.01 5.07 24.52
CA ALA A 187 18.01 5.95 23.90
C ALA A 187 17.34 7.24 23.40
N SER A 188 17.32 8.27 24.23
CA SER A 188 16.64 9.55 23.92
C SER A 188 17.45 10.54 23.05
N TRP A 189 18.70 10.22 22.73
CA TRP A 189 19.64 11.10 22.01
C TRP A 189 19.29 11.45 20.56
N TYR A 190 18.42 10.64 19.91
CA TYR A 190 18.05 10.81 18.52
C TYR A 190 16.71 11.54 18.33
N LEU A 191 16.16 12.08 19.41
CA LEU A 191 14.83 12.67 19.36
C LEU A 191 14.89 14.16 19.07
N PRO A 192 13.92 14.71 18.32
CA PRO A 192 13.86 16.12 18.01
C PRO A 192 13.73 16.95 19.29
N HIS A 193 14.42 18.07 19.35
CA HIS A 193 14.34 18.99 20.48
C HIS A 193 13.16 19.96 20.41
N LYS A 194 12.52 20.07 19.22
CA LYS A 194 11.38 20.96 19.02
C LYS A 194 10.11 20.32 19.61
N PRO A 195 9.35 21.03 20.48
CA PRO A 195 8.16 20.48 21.13
C PRO A 195 7.11 19.95 20.15
N GLU A 196 6.92 20.62 19.02
CA GLU A 196 5.90 20.35 18.01
C GLU A 196 6.11 18.98 17.31
N ASP A 197 7.38 18.61 17.07
CA ASP A 197 7.74 17.35 16.39
C ASP A 197 8.04 16.20 17.35
N GLN A 198 8.01 16.43 18.66
CA GLN A 198 8.42 15.42 19.64
C GLN A 198 7.58 14.14 19.54
N VAL A 199 6.26 14.24 19.59
CA VAL A 199 5.38 13.04 19.56
C VAL A 199 5.56 12.29 18.25
N ARG A 200 5.60 13.00 17.14
CA ARG A 200 5.81 12.42 15.81
C ARG A 200 7.15 11.69 15.73
N GLY A 201 8.21 12.34 16.18
CA GLY A 201 9.55 11.76 16.23
C GLY A 201 9.64 10.54 17.16
N TYR A 202 9.08 10.64 18.38
CA TYR A 202 9.06 9.52 19.34
C TYR A 202 8.30 8.32 18.80
N VAL A 203 7.08 8.51 18.33
CA VAL A 203 6.23 7.44 17.81
C VAL A 203 6.86 6.79 16.58
N GLY A 204 7.36 7.59 15.64
CA GLY A 204 7.99 7.09 14.42
C GLY A 204 9.21 6.22 14.69
N VAL A 205 10.17 6.75 15.48
CA VAL A 205 11.42 6.03 15.77
C VAL A 205 11.16 4.78 16.61
N VAL A 206 10.35 4.89 17.66
CA VAL A 206 10.05 3.74 18.53
C VAL A 206 9.32 2.64 17.75
N SER A 207 8.33 2.98 16.96
CA SER A 207 7.60 2.00 16.13
C SER A 207 8.51 1.34 15.10
N PHE A 208 9.37 2.12 14.42
CA PHE A 208 10.34 1.60 13.47
C PHE A 208 11.28 0.58 14.13
N VAL A 209 11.86 0.91 15.28
CA VAL A 209 12.79 0.01 15.98
C VAL A 209 12.08 -1.25 16.46
N ILE A 210 10.89 -1.13 17.05
CA ILE A 210 10.07 -2.28 17.48
C ILE A 210 9.78 -3.18 16.29
N GLN A 211 9.29 -2.63 15.19
CA GLN A 211 8.92 -3.40 13.99
C GLN A 211 10.12 -4.18 13.44
N TRP A 212 11.24 -3.52 13.20
CA TRP A 212 12.41 -4.18 12.60
C TRP A 212 13.02 -5.25 13.51
N LEU A 213 13.18 -4.98 14.80
CA LEU A 213 13.74 -5.96 15.73
C LEU A 213 12.81 -7.17 15.90
N LEU A 214 11.50 -6.97 15.98
CA LEU A 214 10.54 -8.06 16.07
C LEU A 214 10.48 -8.88 14.77
N VAL A 215 10.52 -8.25 13.62
CA VAL A 215 10.54 -8.91 12.31
C VAL A 215 11.77 -9.79 12.15
N ILE A 216 12.96 -9.28 12.46
CA ILE A 216 14.21 -10.06 12.43
C ILE A 216 14.13 -11.23 13.41
N THR A 217 13.71 -11.00 14.64
CA THR A 217 13.58 -12.04 15.67
C THR A 217 12.59 -13.13 15.24
N ALA A 218 11.40 -12.73 14.78
CA ALA A 218 10.35 -13.64 14.34
C ALA A 218 10.80 -14.49 13.14
N SER A 219 11.43 -13.86 12.15
CA SER A 219 11.92 -14.55 10.95
C SER A 219 13.02 -15.56 11.27
N LEU A 220 13.97 -15.21 12.15
CA LEU A 220 15.00 -16.14 12.61
C LEU A 220 14.39 -17.34 13.36
N LEU A 221 13.53 -17.08 14.36
CA LEU A 221 12.91 -18.16 15.13
C LEU A 221 12.11 -19.11 14.24
N ALA A 222 11.32 -18.57 13.31
CA ALA A 222 10.48 -19.35 12.43
C ALA A 222 11.27 -20.14 11.38
N SER A 223 12.29 -19.52 10.75
CA SER A 223 13.10 -20.17 9.69
C SER A 223 13.92 -21.33 10.19
N PHE A 224 14.45 -21.26 11.41
CA PHE A 224 15.26 -22.35 11.99
C PHE A 224 14.44 -23.41 12.70
N SER A 225 13.14 -23.23 12.87
CA SER A 225 12.28 -24.12 13.66
C SER A 225 12.25 -25.55 13.08
N ILE A 226 11.71 -25.72 11.88
CA ILE A 226 11.52 -27.05 11.27
C ILE A 226 12.86 -27.72 10.90
N PRO A 227 13.85 -27.02 10.28
CA PRO A 227 15.15 -27.62 9.98
C PRO A 227 15.90 -28.13 11.21
N THR A 228 15.80 -27.42 12.34
CA THR A 228 16.41 -27.84 13.60
C THR A 228 15.74 -29.09 14.16
N ASP A 229 14.40 -29.16 14.10
CA ASP A 229 13.65 -30.33 14.56
C ASP A 229 13.97 -31.58 13.73
N MET A 230 14.17 -31.39 12.42
CA MET A 230 14.57 -32.48 11.54
C MET A 230 16.01 -32.97 11.84
N LYS A 231 16.95 -32.02 12.02
CA LYS A 231 18.33 -32.34 12.34
C LYS A 231 18.47 -33.06 13.70
N ASN A 232 17.69 -32.65 14.68
CA ASN A 232 17.70 -33.24 16.04
C ASN A 232 16.79 -34.47 16.16
N GLN A 233 16.17 -34.91 15.06
CA GLN A 233 15.23 -36.05 15.02
C GLN A 233 14.02 -35.88 15.97
N THR A 234 13.79 -34.70 16.55
CA THR A 234 12.69 -34.45 17.44
C THR A 234 11.33 -34.51 16.71
N ILE A 235 11.35 -34.32 15.38
CA ILE A 235 10.16 -34.46 14.56
C ILE A 235 9.60 -35.88 14.56
N HIS A 236 10.45 -36.92 14.75
CA HIS A 236 10.01 -38.30 14.83
C HIS A 236 9.13 -38.56 16.04
N THR A 237 9.42 -37.94 17.19
CA THR A 237 8.58 -38.07 18.39
C THR A 237 7.20 -37.43 18.24
N VAL A 238 7.07 -36.45 17.32
CA VAL A 238 5.78 -35.82 16.98
C VAL A 238 5.03 -36.66 15.94
N VAL A 239 5.72 -37.18 14.93
CA VAL A 239 5.12 -37.96 13.83
C VAL A 239 4.70 -39.37 14.26
N THR A 240 5.28 -39.93 15.32
CA THR A 240 4.80 -41.20 15.91
C THR A 240 3.39 -41.09 16.51
N LYS A 241 2.91 -39.86 16.80
CA LYS A 241 1.54 -39.60 17.16
C LYS A 241 0.70 -39.38 15.89
N PRO A 242 -0.61 -39.66 15.89
CA PRO A 242 -1.48 -39.49 14.73
C PRO A 242 -1.76 -38.00 14.47
N VAL A 243 -0.71 -37.25 14.03
CA VAL A 243 -0.75 -35.82 13.73
C VAL A 243 -0.64 -35.63 12.21
N GLU A 244 -1.54 -34.82 11.65
CA GLU A 244 -1.45 -34.43 10.24
C GLU A 244 -0.23 -33.52 10.03
N ARG A 245 0.49 -33.71 8.92
CA ARG A 245 1.73 -32.95 8.63
C ARG A 245 1.50 -31.42 8.62
N PHE A 246 0.35 -30.98 8.14
CA PHE A 246 -0.01 -29.57 8.12
C PHE A 246 -0.36 -29.02 9.52
N GLU A 247 -0.79 -29.86 10.46
CA GLU A 247 -0.98 -29.46 11.87
C GLU A 247 0.33 -28.96 12.48
N ILE A 248 1.48 -29.50 12.05
CA ILE A 248 2.83 -29.07 12.51
C ILE A 248 3.10 -27.63 12.05
N VAL A 249 2.84 -27.34 10.77
CA VAL A 249 3.02 -25.97 10.20
C VAL A 249 2.15 -24.97 10.92
N LEU A 250 0.85 -25.28 11.08
CA LEU A 250 -0.09 -24.41 11.80
C LEU A 250 0.27 -24.25 13.28
N GLY A 251 0.72 -25.32 13.92
CA GLY A 251 1.17 -25.27 15.31
C GLY A 251 2.40 -24.37 15.49
N ARG A 252 3.37 -24.46 14.59
CA ARG A 252 4.55 -23.57 14.59
C ARG A 252 4.16 -22.12 14.31
N PHE A 253 3.33 -21.88 13.27
CA PHE A 253 2.83 -20.56 12.96
C PHE A 253 2.12 -19.92 14.15
N LEU A 254 1.12 -20.60 14.74
CA LEU A 254 0.36 -20.07 15.87
C LEU A 254 1.24 -19.89 17.12
N GLY A 255 2.15 -20.81 17.40
CA GLY A 255 3.04 -20.73 18.56
C GLY A 255 3.98 -19.53 18.51
N PHE A 256 4.57 -19.25 17.35
CA PHE A 256 5.43 -18.07 17.16
C PHE A 256 4.62 -16.78 17.10
N THR A 257 3.45 -16.79 16.45
CA THR A 257 2.56 -15.62 16.43
C THR A 257 2.13 -15.24 17.84
N MET A 258 1.72 -16.21 18.68
CA MET A 258 1.37 -15.95 20.09
C MET A 258 2.54 -15.36 20.88
N LEU A 259 3.75 -15.88 20.68
CA LEU A 259 4.93 -15.36 21.37
C LEU A 259 5.22 -13.91 20.93
N MET A 260 5.23 -13.66 19.62
CA MET A 260 5.50 -12.32 19.10
C MET A 260 4.40 -11.33 19.49
N THR A 261 3.14 -11.77 19.55
CA THR A 261 2.03 -10.95 20.08
C THR A 261 2.29 -10.55 21.53
N LEU A 262 2.70 -11.50 22.38
CA LEU A 262 3.03 -11.18 23.76
C LEU A 262 4.16 -10.16 23.88
N VAL A 263 5.24 -10.35 23.12
CA VAL A 263 6.39 -9.42 23.12
C VAL A 263 5.94 -8.05 22.58
N LEU A 264 5.19 -8.02 21.49
CA LEU A 264 4.67 -6.77 20.91
C LEU A 264 3.81 -6.00 21.91
N VAL A 265 2.88 -6.66 22.61
CA VAL A 265 2.02 -6.01 23.62
C VAL A 265 2.87 -5.42 24.75
N VAL A 266 3.83 -6.18 25.28
CA VAL A 266 4.72 -5.68 26.33
C VAL A 266 5.51 -4.47 25.84
N MET A 267 6.08 -4.53 24.62
CA MET A 267 6.86 -3.42 24.07
C MET A 267 5.99 -2.20 23.75
N THR A 268 4.75 -2.41 23.28
CA THR A 268 3.79 -1.33 23.05
C THR A 268 3.45 -0.60 24.34
N VAL A 269 3.22 -1.34 25.45
CA VAL A 269 2.95 -0.73 26.76
C VAL A 269 4.17 0.06 27.27
N LEU A 270 5.37 -0.51 27.16
CA LEU A 270 6.60 0.16 27.58
C LEU A 270 6.87 1.43 26.74
N SER A 271 6.67 1.35 25.41
CA SER A 271 6.83 2.50 24.52
C SER A 271 5.82 3.60 24.82
N LEU A 272 4.57 3.21 25.15
CA LEU A 272 3.52 4.14 25.53
C LEU A 272 3.89 4.92 26.80
N ILE A 273 4.38 4.21 27.83
CA ILE A 273 4.86 4.84 29.08
C ILE A 273 6.04 5.78 28.79
N TYR A 274 6.94 5.38 27.89
CA TYR A 274 8.09 6.17 27.51
C TYR A 274 7.68 7.46 26.80
N VAL A 275 6.82 7.37 25.77
CA VAL A 275 6.26 8.52 25.04
C VAL A 275 5.55 9.47 26.01
N ALA A 276 4.72 8.93 26.94
CA ALA A 276 3.98 9.72 27.91
C ALA A 276 4.88 10.52 28.85
N ARG A 277 6.06 9.97 29.22
CA ARG A 277 7.01 10.64 30.11
C ARG A 277 7.95 11.58 29.38
N GLY A 278 8.29 11.27 28.13
CA GLY A 278 9.31 12.02 27.37
C GLY A 278 8.79 13.32 26.73
N VAL A 279 7.49 13.46 26.53
CA VAL A 279 6.89 14.61 25.85
C VAL A 279 6.60 15.74 26.83
N VAL A 280 6.91 16.97 26.43
CA VAL A 280 6.66 18.21 27.21
C VAL A 280 5.13 18.40 27.39
N PRO A 281 4.65 18.93 28.53
CA PRO A 281 3.23 19.10 28.84
C PRO A 281 2.45 19.87 27.78
N GLU A 282 3.03 20.92 27.23
CA GLU A 282 2.43 21.77 26.17
C GLU A 282 2.17 20.98 24.88
N ALA A 283 3.12 20.12 24.48
CA ALA A 283 2.97 19.25 23.33
C ALA A 283 1.96 18.12 23.55
N LYS A 284 1.67 17.73 24.82
CA LYS A 284 0.69 16.68 25.14
C LYS A 284 -0.73 17.08 24.81
N GLU A 285 -1.13 18.30 25.16
CA GLU A 285 -2.50 18.78 24.91
C GLU A 285 -2.84 18.82 23.43
N GLU A 286 -1.86 19.13 22.59
CA GLU A 286 -2.04 19.26 21.15
C GLU A 286 -1.90 17.93 20.40
N SER A 287 -0.93 17.11 20.76
CA SER A 287 -0.54 15.92 20.00
C SER A 287 -1.19 14.63 20.48
N PHE A 288 -1.69 14.55 21.74
CA PHE A 288 -2.34 13.34 22.25
C PHE A 288 -3.84 13.27 21.90
N LYS A 289 -4.17 13.66 20.67
CA LYS A 289 -5.51 13.59 20.10
C LYS A 289 -5.53 12.54 18.99
N ALA A 290 -6.65 11.86 18.83
CA ALA A 290 -6.89 10.97 17.69
C ALA A 290 -7.93 11.64 16.79
N ARG A 291 -7.46 12.30 15.72
CA ARG A 291 -8.25 13.13 14.81
C ARG A 291 -8.61 12.35 13.55
N ILE A 292 -9.74 12.68 12.93
CA ILE A 292 -10.15 12.05 11.69
C ILE A 292 -10.04 13.08 10.55
N PRO A 293 -9.03 12.95 9.67
CA PRO A 293 -8.86 13.84 8.54
C PRO A 293 -9.83 13.47 7.41
N VAL A 294 -10.40 14.48 6.78
CA VAL A 294 -11.15 14.40 5.53
C VAL A 294 -10.33 15.08 4.44
N TYR A 295 -9.92 14.33 3.42
CA TYR A 295 -9.07 14.82 2.35
C TYR A 295 -9.87 15.23 1.12
N GLY A 296 -9.38 16.29 0.43
CA GLY A 296 -9.86 16.70 -0.88
C GLY A 296 -8.97 16.18 -2.01
N ASP A 297 -9.48 16.22 -3.24
CA ASP A 297 -8.68 15.96 -4.43
C ASP A 297 -7.95 17.23 -4.85
N LEU A 298 -6.61 17.17 -4.97
CA LEU A 298 -5.78 18.30 -5.34
C LEU A 298 -5.75 18.50 -6.85
N LYS A 299 -5.94 19.75 -7.29
CA LYS A 299 -5.64 20.24 -8.63
C LYS A 299 -4.72 21.44 -8.53
N VAL A 300 -3.59 21.40 -9.23
CA VAL A 300 -2.63 22.49 -9.25
C VAL A 300 -2.68 23.18 -10.61
N GLN A 301 -2.70 24.50 -10.60
CA GLN A 301 -2.59 25.33 -11.80
C GLN A 301 -1.34 26.19 -11.71
N SER A 302 -0.50 26.14 -12.74
CA SER A 302 0.68 26.98 -12.87
C SER A 302 0.77 27.60 -14.26
N ILE A 303 1.60 28.63 -14.40
CA ILE A 303 1.89 29.24 -15.70
C ILE A 303 3.20 28.68 -16.23
N LYS A 304 3.12 27.99 -17.37
CA LYS A 304 4.30 27.52 -18.14
C LYS A 304 4.25 28.17 -19.51
N GLU A 305 5.33 28.84 -19.87
CA GLU A 305 5.46 29.52 -21.19
C GLU A 305 4.31 30.46 -21.54
N GLY A 306 3.74 31.17 -20.54
CA GLY A 306 2.61 32.08 -20.73
C GLY A 306 1.25 31.40 -20.93
N ARG A 307 1.14 30.07 -20.73
CA ARG A 307 -0.09 29.31 -20.77
C ARG A 307 -0.38 28.66 -19.43
N VAL A 308 -1.66 28.58 -19.07
CA VAL A 308 -2.10 27.88 -17.87
C VAL A 308 -1.92 26.38 -18.08
N ALA A 309 -1.10 25.75 -17.23
CA ALA A 309 -0.87 24.31 -17.19
C ALA A 309 -1.60 23.70 -15.99
N GLU A 310 -2.13 22.50 -16.16
CA GLU A 310 -2.84 21.76 -15.09
C GLU A 310 -1.89 21.05 -14.12
N HIS A 311 -0.60 21.34 -14.17
CA HIS A 311 0.42 20.78 -13.28
C HIS A 311 1.31 21.90 -12.75
N GLY A 312 1.72 21.75 -11.50
CA GLY A 312 2.66 22.67 -10.85
C GLY A 312 4.08 22.63 -11.44
N LYS A 313 4.95 23.46 -10.88
CA LYS A 313 6.37 23.48 -11.22
C LYS A 313 7.07 22.34 -10.51
N SER A 314 8.01 21.69 -11.19
CA SER A 314 8.85 20.65 -10.60
C SER A 314 10.17 21.28 -10.14
N VAL A 315 10.42 21.29 -8.84
CA VAL A 315 11.61 21.92 -8.25
C VAL A 315 12.20 21.05 -7.15
N GLY A 316 13.53 20.96 -7.10
CA GLY A 316 14.23 20.25 -6.03
C GLY A 316 14.11 18.73 -6.08
N ARG A 317 14.38 18.07 -4.93
CA ARG A 317 14.34 16.61 -4.79
C ARG A 317 12.92 16.06 -4.59
N GLU A 318 12.00 16.89 -4.12
CA GLU A 318 10.63 16.50 -3.77
C GLU A 318 9.65 16.67 -4.94
N SER A 319 10.15 17.01 -6.13
CA SER A 319 9.36 17.18 -7.34
C SER A 319 8.64 15.92 -7.84
N THR A 320 8.93 14.78 -7.27
CA THR A 320 8.29 13.50 -7.64
C THR A 320 6.90 13.35 -7.02
N TYR A 321 6.62 14.02 -5.91
CA TYR A 321 5.37 13.90 -5.17
C TYR A 321 4.76 15.25 -4.75
N ARG A 322 5.52 16.36 -4.86
CA ARG A 322 5.02 17.71 -4.59
C ARG A 322 5.04 18.56 -5.84
N GLU A 323 4.00 19.32 -6.02
CA GLU A 323 3.88 20.30 -7.08
C GLU A 323 4.05 21.71 -6.50
N TYR A 324 4.79 22.58 -7.18
CA TYR A 324 5.11 23.90 -6.66
C TYR A 324 4.35 25.00 -7.42
N ILE A 325 3.79 25.96 -6.64
CA ILE A 325 3.15 27.18 -7.15
C ILE A 325 4.00 28.39 -6.74
N SER A 326 4.08 29.38 -7.63
CA SER A 326 4.79 30.65 -7.35
C SER A 326 3.88 31.68 -6.71
N GLY A 327 4.44 32.53 -5.88
CA GLY A 327 3.74 33.65 -5.30
C GLY A 327 3.60 34.83 -6.26
N GLY A 328 2.59 35.67 -5.98
CA GLY A 328 2.36 36.92 -6.70
C GLY A 328 1.73 36.78 -8.09
N VAL A 329 1.40 35.56 -8.54
CA VAL A 329 0.78 35.29 -9.83
C VAL A 329 -0.66 34.84 -9.59
N ALA A 330 -1.63 35.63 -10.04
CA ALA A 330 -3.06 35.41 -9.76
C ALA A 330 -3.60 34.06 -10.27
N ASP A 331 -3.02 33.57 -11.38
CA ASP A 331 -3.48 32.33 -12.02
C ASP A 331 -2.75 31.08 -11.51
N GLU A 332 -1.72 31.23 -10.65
CA GLU A 332 -1.10 30.10 -9.98
C GLU A 332 -1.79 29.81 -8.65
N LYS A 333 -2.39 28.63 -8.56
CA LYS A 333 -3.18 28.21 -7.39
C LYS A 333 -3.16 26.71 -7.18
N ALA A 334 -3.29 26.29 -5.94
CA ALA A 334 -3.59 24.93 -5.55
C ALA A 334 -5.04 24.84 -5.07
N THR A 335 -5.81 23.89 -5.59
CA THR A 335 -7.24 23.76 -5.34
C THR A 335 -7.54 22.37 -4.82
N TRP A 336 -8.02 22.26 -3.58
CA TRP A 336 -8.54 21.03 -3.00
C TRP A 336 -10.05 20.97 -3.18
N ILE A 337 -10.54 19.88 -3.78
CA ILE A 337 -11.93 19.63 -4.08
C ILE A 337 -12.42 18.53 -3.16
N PHE A 338 -13.27 18.87 -2.20
CA PHE A 338 -13.89 17.94 -1.29
C PHE A 338 -15.22 17.46 -1.87
N ARG A 339 -15.34 16.17 -2.21
CA ARG A 339 -16.57 15.59 -2.78
C ARG A 339 -17.41 14.87 -1.73
N ASP A 340 -16.73 14.18 -0.79
CA ASP A 340 -17.37 13.38 0.24
C ASP A 340 -17.21 14.05 1.61
N LEU A 341 -18.17 14.91 1.96
CA LEU A 341 -18.20 15.53 3.28
C LEU A 341 -19.17 14.79 4.22
N PRO A 342 -18.74 14.51 5.46
CA PRO A 342 -19.60 13.93 6.49
C PRO A 342 -20.79 14.84 6.82
N SER A 343 -21.96 14.23 7.07
CA SER A 343 -23.18 15.00 7.36
C SER A 343 -23.16 15.74 8.70
N ASN A 344 -22.27 15.33 9.62
CA ASN A 344 -22.09 15.97 10.93
C ASN A 344 -21.40 17.34 10.87
N PHE A 345 -20.86 17.75 9.71
CA PHE A 345 -20.28 19.09 9.52
C PHE A 345 -21.34 20.19 9.57
N ALA A 346 -22.56 19.91 9.11
CA ALA A 346 -23.64 20.88 9.06
C ALA A 346 -24.11 21.44 10.42
N GLY A 347 -23.76 20.78 11.53
CA GLY A 347 -24.18 21.19 12.87
C GLY A 347 -23.12 21.90 13.71
N ARG A 348 -21.93 22.14 13.17
CA ARG A 348 -20.78 22.71 13.91
C ARG A 348 -20.71 24.22 13.66
N ALA A 349 -20.30 24.97 14.70
CA ALA A 349 -20.08 26.41 14.58
C ALA A 349 -18.81 26.73 13.77
N THR A 350 -17.74 25.96 13.99
CA THR A 350 -16.47 26.07 13.26
C THR A 350 -15.90 24.68 12.98
N LEU A 351 -15.17 24.56 11.88
CA LEU A 351 -14.45 23.34 11.49
C LEU A 351 -12.96 23.66 11.36
N PRO A 352 -12.09 22.94 12.06
CA PRO A 352 -10.66 23.13 11.90
C PRO A 352 -10.20 22.55 10.56
N CYS A 353 -9.49 23.36 9.78
CA CYS A 353 -8.75 22.98 8.59
C CYS A 353 -7.27 23.01 8.94
N GLU A 354 -6.62 21.88 8.91
CA GLU A 354 -5.16 21.75 9.13
C GLU A 354 -4.43 21.63 7.80
N PHE A 355 -3.23 22.19 7.76
CA PHE A 355 -2.37 22.13 6.60
C PHE A 355 -0.89 22.19 7.01
N GLY A 356 -0.03 21.59 6.15
CA GLY A 356 1.42 21.65 6.33
C GLY A 356 2.09 21.61 4.96
N PHE A 357 2.66 22.73 4.52
CA PHE A 357 3.26 22.88 3.21
C PHE A 357 4.79 22.92 3.27
N ASP A 358 5.43 22.55 2.15
CA ASP A 358 6.85 22.75 1.92
C ASP A 358 7.12 24.12 1.29
N ILE A 359 8.20 24.79 1.71
CA ILE A 359 8.58 26.10 1.18
C ILE A 359 9.92 25.97 0.48
N PHE A 360 9.92 26.04 -0.85
CA PHE A 360 11.15 26.12 -1.61
C PHE A 360 11.59 27.58 -1.78
N ARG A 361 12.71 27.91 -1.15
CA ARG A 361 13.26 29.27 -1.17
C ARG A 361 14.22 29.44 -2.34
N THR A 362 13.90 30.35 -3.24
CA THR A 362 14.73 30.64 -4.43
C THR A 362 15.98 31.45 -4.11
N SER A 363 16.00 32.16 -2.97
CA SER A 363 17.14 32.94 -2.51
C SER A 363 17.53 32.56 -1.09
N LYS A 364 18.80 32.21 -0.86
CA LYS A 364 19.40 32.05 0.46
C LYS A 364 19.65 33.43 1.08
N GLY A 365 18.83 33.85 2.01
CA GLY A 365 18.95 35.12 2.71
C GLY A 365 18.80 34.97 4.23
N LYS A 366 18.84 36.08 4.97
CA LYS A 366 18.65 36.14 6.43
C LYS A 366 17.27 35.67 6.94
N PHE A 367 16.46 35.05 6.09
CA PHE A 367 15.05 34.74 6.34
C PHE A 367 14.79 33.21 6.45
N GLU A 368 15.80 32.42 6.85
CA GLU A 368 15.68 30.95 6.92
C GLU A 368 14.51 30.45 7.79
N ASN A 369 14.06 31.25 8.76
CA ASN A 369 12.98 30.88 9.69
C ASN A 369 11.73 31.76 9.55
N LYS A 370 11.62 32.61 8.54
CA LYS A 370 10.43 33.43 8.36
C LYS A 370 9.40 32.68 7.51
N GLY A 371 8.17 32.59 8.00
CA GLY A 371 7.06 32.02 7.26
C GLY A 371 6.77 32.78 5.97
N VAL A 372 6.02 32.16 5.06
CA VAL A 372 5.48 32.79 3.86
C VAL A 372 3.99 33.10 4.04
N GLN A 373 3.54 34.17 3.44
CA GLN A 373 2.15 34.60 3.53
C GLN A 373 1.31 33.87 2.48
N CYS A 374 0.28 33.18 2.96
CA CYS A 374 -0.65 32.46 2.10
C CYS A 374 -2.06 33.00 2.27
N LYS A 375 -2.83 32.87 1.18
CA LYS A 375 -4.23 33.20 1.11
C LYS A 375 -5.05 31.93 0.91
N PHE A 376 -6.06 31.73 1.76
CA PHE A 376 -7.01 30.63 1.70
C PHE A 376 -8.39 31.13 1.33
N THR A 377 -8.99 30.56 0.28
CA THR A 377 -10.33 30.87 -0.16
C THR A 377 -11.19 29.62 -0.10
N PHE A 378 -12.26 29.64 0.68
CA PHE A 378 -13.22 28.57 0.86
C PHE A 378 -14.48 28.90 0.07
N MET A 379 -14.92 27.98 -0.78
CA MET A 379 -16.10 28.14 -1.63
C MET A 379 -16.97 26.90 -1.53
N ASN A 380 -18.24 27.08 -1.22
CA ASN A 380 -19.20 25.98 -1.23
C ASN A 380 -19.87 25.84 -2.61
N TRP A 381 -20.71 24.82 -2.77
CA TRP A 381 -21.41 24.49 -4.02
C TRP A 381 -22.36 25.59 -4.55
N LYS A 382 -22.78 26.53 -3.71
CA LYS A 382 -23.61 27.68 -4.08
C LYS A 382 -22.80 28.84 -4.70
N CYS A 383 -21.47 28.81 -4.50
CA CYS A 383 -20.61 29.90 -4.94
C CYS A 383 -20.38 29.82 -6.47
N PRO A 384 -20.79 30.85 -7.24
CA PRO A 384 -20.57 30.87 -8.69
C PRO A 384 -19.09 30.99 -9.08
N ALA A 385 -18.25 31.46 -8.16
CA ALA A 385 -16.79 31.67 -8.38
C ALA A 385 -15.96 30.38 -8.38
N ALA A 386 -16.54 29.25 -8.04
CA ALA A 386 -15.79 27.97 -8.04
C ALA A 386 -15.25 27.60 -9.45
N ALA A 387 -15.82 28.18 -10.51
CA ALA A 387 -15.43 27.91 -11.90
C ALA A 387 -14.67 29.06 -12.60
N ASP A 388 -14.74 30.32 -12.08
CA ASP A 388 -14.17 31.49 -12.76
C ASP A 388 -13.35 32.38 -11.80
N SER A 389 -12.07 32.58 -12.11
CA SER A 389 -11.15 33.42 -11.34
C SER A 389 -11.55 34.92 -11.33
N ARG A 390 -12.32 35.39 -12.33
CA ARG A 390 -12.79 36.77 -12.35
C ARG A 390 -13.95 37.00 -11.38
N GLU A 391 -14.85 36.04 -11.26
CA GLU A 391 -15.95 36.10 -10.29
C GLU A 391 -15.42 35.95 -8.86
N GLU A 392 -14.39 35.10 -8.67
CA GLU A 392 -13.70 34.98 -7.41
C GLU A 392 -13.11 36.32 -6.94
N ALA A 393 -12.44 37.07 -7.83
CA ALA A 393 -11.88 38.37 -7.49
C ALA A 393 -12.94 39.41 -7.11
N LYS A 394 -14.12 39.40 -7.76
CA LYS A 394 -15.23 40.29 -7.42
C LYS A 394 -15.81 39.95 -6.04
N LEU A 395 -16.08 38.67 -5.78
CA LEU A 395 -16.61 38.24 -4.49
C LEU A 395 -15.61 38.48 -3.35
N ALA A 396 -14.31 38.32 -3.60
CA ALA A 396 -13.28 38.68 -2.64
C ALA A 396 -13.30 40.19 -2.32
N GLN A 397 -13.51 41.04 -3.32
CA GLN A 397 -13.64 42.48 -3.10
C GLN A 397 -14.91 42.84 -2.30
N GLU A 398 -16.06 42.24 -2.62
CA GLU A 398 -17.30 42.41 -1.85
C GLU A 398 -17.15 41.91 -0.41
N PHE A 399 -16.49 40.74 -0.21
CA PHE A 399 -16.20 40.19 1.11
C PHE A 399 -15.36 41.14 1.98
N HIS A 400 -14.33 41.76 1.39
CA HIS A 400 -13.49 42.72 2.12
C HIS A 400 -14.19 44.06 2.41
N GLN A 401 -15.15 44.46 1.56
CA GLN A 401 -15.99 45.61 1.84
C GLN A 401 -16.99 45.34 2.97
N ALA A 402 -17.46 44.12 3.12
CA ALA A 402 -18.33 43.68 4.22
C ALA A 402 -17.58 43.46 5.54
N ALA A 403 -16.26 43.47 5.56
CA ALA A 403 -15.40 43.11 6.70
C ALA A 403 -15.41 44.15 7.88
N GLY A 404 -16.52 44.85 8.12
CA GLY A 404 -16.65 45.75 9.26
C GLY A 404 -17.03 45.09 10.59
N ALA A 405 -17.57 43.85 10.56
CA ALA A 405 -17.93 43.08 11.74
C ALA A 405 -17.80 41.59 11.44
N GLU A 406 -17.30 40.81 12.39
CA GLU A 406 -17.10 39.35 12.27
C GLU A 406 -18.40 38.64 11.87
N GLN A 407 -19.53 39.10 12.41
CA GLN A 407 -20.83 38.53 12.13
C GLN A 407 -21.27 38.74 10.65
N ALA A 408 -20.88 39.87 10.03
CA ALA A 408 -21.13 40.13 8.62
C ALA A 408 -20.33 39.16 7.69
N LEU A 409 -19.16 38.74 8.10
CA LEU A 409 -18.36 37.75 7.37
C LEU A 409 -19.00 36.35 7.44
N HIS A 410 -19.58 35.98 8.59
CA HIS A 410 -20.31 34.71 8.75
C HIS A 410 -21.60 34.69 7.93
N ASP A 411 -22.34 35.81 7.93
CA ASP A 411 -23.54 35.97 7.10
C ASP A 411 -23.20 35.92 5.60
N PHE A 412 -22.09 36.53 5.19
CA PHE A 412 -21.61 36.46 3.82
C PHE A 412 -21.24 35.00 3.43
N ALA A 413 -20.56 34.25 4.34
CA ALA A 413 -20.25 32.85 4.13
C ALA A 413 -21.51 32.00 3.94
N ARG A 414 -22.56 32.25 4.71
CA ARG A 414 -23.87 31.57 4.59
C ARG A 414 -24.60 31.90 3.29
N ASP A 415 -24.65 33.17 2.93
CA ASP A 415 -25.51 33.66 1.83
C ASP A 415 -24.84 33.47 0.46
N LYS A 416 -23.53 33.74 0.35
CA LYS A 416 -22.76 33.67 -0.90
C LYS A 416 -21.91 32.37 -1.01
N GLY A 417 -21.77 31.64 0.08
CA GLY A 417 -20.94 30.44 0.09
C GLY A 417 -19.44 30.70 -0.12
N PHE A 418 -18.96 31.88 0.27
CA PHE A 418 -17.57 32.33 0.07
C PHE A 418 -16.97 32.83 1.38
N TYR A 419 -15.76 32.40 1.70
CA TYR A 419 -15.00 32.86 2.84
C TYR A 419 -13.51 32.91 2.52
N GLU A 420 -12.84 34.02 2.87
CA GLU A 420 -11.41 34.22 2.55
C GLU A 420 -10.63 34.61 3.80
N ILE A 421 -9.46 33.98 3.96
CA ILE A 421 -8.49 34.33 5.00
C ILE A 421 -7.18 34.70 4.30
N ARG A 422 -6.67 35.90 4.58
CA ARG A 422 -5.40 36.42 4.04
C ARG A 422 -4.33 36.51 5.12
N GLY A 423 -3.08 36.53 4.67
CA GLY A 423 -1.96 36.81 5.55
C GLY A 423 -1.71 35.68 6.55
N VAL A 424 -2.06 34.46 6.23
CA VAL A 424 -1.71 33.30 7.06
C VAL A 424 -0.23 33.02 6.88
N GLU A 425 0.55 33.17 7.96
CA GLU A 425 1.98 32.88 7.95
C GLU A 425 2.19 31.36 8.00
N VAL A 426 2.65 30.78 6.91
CA VAL A 426 2.96 29.35 6.78
C VAL A 426 4.45 29.15 7.02
N VAL A 427 4.77 28.26 7.94
CA VAL A 427 6.14 27.89 8.27
C VAL A 427 6.42 26.51 7.68
N ASP A 428 7.63 26.34 7.16
CA ASP A 428 8.07 25.14 6.47
C ASP A 428 7.89 23.88 7.32
N TYR A 429 7.16 22.89 6.78
CA TYR A 429 6.82 21.61 7.43
C TYR A 429 6.10 21.70 8.80
N HIS A 430 5.56 22.85 9.16
CA HIS A 430 4.74 22.98 10.38
C HIS A 430 3.26 22.78 10.06
N THR A 431 2.59 21.96 10.86
CA THR A 431 1.15 21.81 10.77
C THR A 431 0.48 22.98 11.48
N LEU A 432 -0.26 23.76 10.73
CA LEU A 432 -1.04 24.90 11.21
C LEU A 432 -2.52 24.60 11.06
N ALA A 433 -3.35 25.21 11.89
CA ALA A 433 -4.80 25.08 11.85
C ALA A 433 -5.46 26.44 11.65
N ILE A 434 -6.45 26.48 10.76
CA ILE A 434 -7.35 27.61 10.61
C ILE A 434 -8.79 27.17 10.85
N ASN A 435 -9.60 27.99 11.48
CA ASN A 435 -11.00 27.70 11.75
C ASN A 435 -11.87 28.18 10.59
N VAL A 436 -12.57 27.25 9.95
CA VAL A 436 -13.50 27.52 8.85
C VAL A 436 -14.90 27.67 9.42
N PRO A 437 -15.66 28.73 9.05
CA PRO A 437 -17.02 28.93 9.53
C PRO A 437 -17.94 27.78 9.17
N GLY A 438 -18.74 27.31 10.14
CA GLY A 438 -19.69 26.20 9.96
C GLY A 438 -20.86 26.54 9.01
N GLU A 439 -21.11 27.82 8.77
CA GLU A 439 -22.11 28.33 7.85
C GLU A 439 -21.91 27.84 6.41
N LEU A 440 -20.66 27.60 5.98
CA LEU A 440 -20.36 27.06 4.67
C LEU A 440 -20.89 25.64 4.46
N PHE A 441 -21.17 24.91 5.55
CA PHE A 441 -21.57 23.51 5.54
C PHE A 441 -23.06 23.28 5.87
N GLN A 442 -23.84 24.35 6.22
CA GLN A 442 -25.22 24.19 6.65
C GLN A 442 -26.11 23.52 5.60
N ASP A 443 -25.85 23.78 4.32
CA ASP A 443 -26.66 23.32 3.20
C ASP A 443 -26.23 21.98 2.59
N LEU A 444 -25.35 21.22 3.26
CA LEU A 444 -24.88 19.93 2.79
C LEU A 444 -26.02 18.91 2.55
N ALA A 445 -27.09 18.98 3.35
CA ALA A 445 -28.26 18.13 3.18
C ALA A 445 -29.03 18.44 1.88
N GLU A 446 -29.10 19.73 1.48
CA GLU A 446 -29.69 20.15 0.23
C GLU A 446 -28.84 19.76 -0.97
N TRP A 447 -27.54 19.96 -0.89
CA TRP A 447 -26.60 19.52 -1.91
C TRP A 447 -26.75 18.02 -2.22
N LYS A 448 -26.81 17.15 -1.19
CA LYS A 448 -27.04 15.70 -1.35
C LYS A 448 -28.38 15.38 -2.03
N LYS A 449 -29.44 16.14 -1.77
CA LYS A 449 -30.77 15.97 -2.38
C LYS A 449 -30.78 16.38 -3.85
N GLN A 450 -30.13 17.50 -4.19
CA GLN A 450 -30.12 18.07 -5.55
C GLN A 450 -29.20 17.30 -6.49
N LYS A 451 -28.33 16.37 -5.99
CA LYS A 451 -27.30 15.66 -6.77
C LYS A 451 -26.50 16.62 -7.66
N SER A 452 -26.11 17.77 -7.12
CA SER A 452 -25.36 18.79 -7.86
C SER A 452 -24.00 18.22 -8.29
N ASP A 453 -23.59 18.49 -9.52
CA ASP A 453 -22.24 18.16 -10.02
C ASP A 453 -21.15 19.04 -9.38
N ALA A 454 -21.54 20.19 -8.81
CA ALA A 454 -20.61 21.07 -8.11
C ALA A 454 -20.16 20.43 -6.79
N PRO A 455 -18.86 20.50 -6.46
CA PRO A 455 -18.34 19.94 -5.22
C PRO A 455 -18.91 20.69 -4.01
N PRO A 456 -19.21 20.00 -2.90
CA PRO A 456 -19.77 20.63 -1.70
C PRO A 456 -18.84 21.67 -1.06
N LEU A 457 -17.53 21.49 -1.18
CA LEU A 457 -16.52 22.46 -0.77
C LEU A 457 -15.32 22.44 -1.70
N THR A 458 -14.83 23.62 -2.02
CA THR A 458 -13.56 23.84 -2.74
C THR A 458 -12.69 24.79 -1.92
N VAL A 459 -11.43 24.43 -1.69
CA VAL A 459 -10.45 25.25 -0.99
C VAL A 459 -9.35 25.64 -1.96
N VAL A 460 -9.13 26.93 -2.16
CA VAL A 460 -8.10 27.46 -3.03
C VAL A 460 -7.01 28.11 -2.18
N VAL A 461 -5.77 27.69 -2.38
CA VAL A 461 -4.61 28.27 -1.71
C VAL A 461 -3.72 28.98 -2.73
N ARG A 462 -3.33 30.20 -2.40
CA ARG A 462 -2.39 31.01 -3.18
C ARG A 462 -1.29 31.56 -2.28
N LEU A 463 -0.10 31.63 -2.83
CA LEU A 463 1.04 32.25 -2.17
C LEU A 463 1.07 33.75 -2.50
N GLU A 464 1.13 34.59 -1.47
CA GLU A 464 1.18 36.06 -1.64
C GLU A 464 2.61 36.59 -1.82
N ASP A 465 3.60 35.90 -1.26
CA ASP A 465 5.02 36.28 -1.38
C ASP A 465 5.61 36.04 -2.75
N LEU A 466 6.22 37.09 -3.34
CA LEU A 466 6.67 37.14 -4.75
C LEU A 466 7.88 36.25 -5.09
N SER A 467 8.72 35.89 -4.12
CA SER A 467 10.06 35.29 -4.37
C SER A 467 10.19 33.84 -3.88
N GLN A 468 9.11 33.21 -3.49
CA GLN A 468 9.13 31.87 -2.93
C GLN A 468 8.24 30.93 -3.74
N LEU A 469 8.43 29.63 -3.55
CA LEU A 469 7.58 28.60 -4.11
C LEU A 469 6.95 27.80 -2.99
N LEU A 470 5.64 27.56 -3.06
CA LEU A 470 4.90 26.73 -2.15
C LEU A 470 4.75 25.33 -2.73
N GLY A 471 5.30 24.34 -2.07
CA GLY A 471 5.19 22.93 -2.42
C GLY A 471 3.94 22.35 -1.78
N VAL A 472 3.08 21.75 -2.59
CA VAL A 472 1.78 21.21 -2.20
C VAL A 472 1.63 19.76 -2.65
N ALA A 473 1.03 18.94 -1.80
CA ALA A 473 0.63 17.58 -2.10
C ALA A 473 -0.82 17.35 -1.66
N LYS A 474 -1.45 16.30 -2.15
CA LYS A 474 -2.86 15.99 -1.88
C LYS A 474 -3.21 15.98 -0.39
N TYR A 475 -2.33 15.42 0.43
CA TYR A 475 -2.55 15.19 1.86
C TYR A 475 -2.04 16.32 2.77
N ASP A 476 -1.52 17.40 2.19
CA ASP A 476 -1.00 18.54 2.95
C ASP A 476 -2.10 19.45 3.52
N LEU A 477 -3.35 19.33 3.04
CA LEU A 477 -4.48 20.08 3.54
C LEU A 477 -5.68 19.15 3.74
N TYR A 478 -6.27 19.21 4.93
CA TYR A 478 -7.42 18.40 5.31
C TYR A 478 -8.33 19.10 6.31
N LEU A 479 -9.61 18.71 6.29
CA LEU A 479 -10.59 19.13 7.30
C LEU A 479 -10.65 18.08 8.40
N LEU A 480 -10.90 18.48 9.63
CA LEU A 480 -11.05 17.55 10.74
C LEU A 480 -12.54 17.26 11.01
N GLU A 481 -12.92 16.00 10.90
CA GLU A 481 -14.25 15.54 11.25
C GLU A 481 -14.45 15.51 12.77
N ASP A 482 -13.47 14.99 13.47
CA ASP A 482 -13.47 14.86 14.92
C ASP A 482 -12.18 15.45 15.50
N PRO A 483 -12.27 16.51 16.32
CA PRO A 483 -11.09 17.15 16.90
C PRO A 483 -10.45 16.37 18.06
N GLY A 484 -10.75 15.07 18.21
CA GLY A 484 -10.02 14.22 19.14
C GLY A 484 -10.79 13.71 20.35
N GLU A 485 -12.02 13.26 20.16
CA GLU A 485 -12.78 12.58 21.22
C GLU A 485 -12.22 11.20 21.57
N GLU A 486 -11.55 10.52 20.62
CA GLU A 486 -10.90 9.24 20.91
C GLU A 486 -9.53 9.41 21.59
N SER A 487 -9.26 8.51 22.51
CA SER A 487 -8.03 8.50 23.29
C SER A 487 -6.80 8.12 22.44
N PHE A 488 -5.74 8.90 22.46
CA PHE A 488 -4.44 8.60 21.86
C PHE A 488 -3.94 7.20 22.24
N TRP A 489 -4.17 6.75 23.47
CA TRP A 489 -3.74 5.44 23.96
C TRP A 489 -4.37 4.29 23.17
N GLN A 490 -5.67 4.37 22.90
CA GLN A 490 -6.38 3.37 22.09
C GLN A 490 -5.87 3.36 20.65
N ASN A 491 -5.65 4.54 20.09
CA ASN A 491 -5.14 4.69 18.74
C ASN A 491 -3.72 4.12 18.60
N PHE A 492 -2.87 4.31 19.61
CA PHE A 492 -1.52 3.75 19.65
C PHE A 492 -1.54 2.21 19.60
N PHE A 493 -2.45 1.57 20.36
CA PHE A 493 -2.65 0.12 20.26
C PHE A 493 -3.18 -0.32 18.90
N LYS A 494 -4.09 0.45 18.28
CA LYS A 494 -4.53 0.17 16.90
C LYS A 494 -3.36 0.22 15.92
N GLY A 495 -2.44 1.17 16.08
CA GLY A 495 -1.20 1.25 15.29
C GLY A 495 -0.31 0.02 15.44
N ALA A 496 -0.17 -0.50 16.67
CA ALA A 496 0.60 -1.72 16.92
C ALA A 496 0.03 -2.96 16.20
N VAL A 497 -1.27 -2.98 15.87
CA VAL A 497 -1.88 -4.05 15.05
C VAL A 497 -1.27 -4.09 13.64
N GLY A 498 -0.83 -2.95 13.08
CA GLY A 498 -0.09 -2.93 11.82
C GLY A 498 1.21 -3.75 11.89
N THR A 499 2.01 -3.52 12.92
CA THR A 499 3.21 -4.34 13.18
C THR A 499 2.86 -5.82 13.38
N TRP A 500 1.74 -6.13 14.04
CA TRP A 500 1.26 -7.50 14.19
C TRP A 500 0.93 -8.16 12.85
N PHE A 501 0.36 -7.42 11.88
CA PHE A 501 0.12 -7.93 10.53
C PHE A 501 1.43 -8.30 9.83
N HIS A 502 2.47 -7.46 9.94
CA HIS A 502 3.81 -7.77 9.45
C HIS A 502 4.37 -9.04 10.07
N LEU A 503 4.21 -9.22 11.39
CA LEU A 503 4.67 -10.41 12.10
C LEU A 503 3.94 -11.68 11.63
N CYS A 504 2.63 -11.64 11.44
CA CYS A 504 1.87 -12.77 10.90
C CYS A 504 2.37 -13.19 9.51
N LEU A 505 2.58 -12.22 8.63
CA LEU A 505 3.07 -12.49 7.27
C LEU A 505 4.47 -13.10 7.29
N ILE A 506 5.41 -12.50 8.01
CA ILE A 506 6.80 -12.97 8.00
C ILE A 506 6.95 -14.33 8.68
N ILE A 507 6.21 -14.60 9.74
CA ILE A 507 6.22 -15.90 10.42
C ILE A 507 5.69 -16.98 9.48
N LEU A 508 4.57 -16.74 8.78
CA LEU A 508 4.04 -17.72 7.83
C LEU A 508 5.00 -17.98 6.68
N LEU A 509 5.58 -16.94 6.09
CA LEU A 509 6.59 -17.05 5.03
C LEU A 509 7.78 -17.88 5.51
N ALA A 510 8.34 -17.52 6.67
CA ALA A 510 9.51 -18.22 7.24
C ALA A 510 9.21 -19.70 7.55
N VAL A 511 8.04 -19.99 8.14
CA VAL A 511 7.63 -21.38 8.38
C VAL A 511 7.43 -22.14 7.07
N THR A 512 6.79 -21.50 6.07
CA THR A 512 6.56 -22.10 4.74
C THR A 512 7.88 -22.51 4.09
N PHE A 513 8.85 -21.59 4.00
CA PHE A 513 10.16 -21.91 3.41
C PHE A 513 10.98 -22.91 4.24
N SER A 514 10.86 -22.86 5.57
CA SER A 514 11.54 -23.78 6.46
C SER A 514 11.07 -25.25 6.31
N THR A 515 9.91 -25.46 5.68
CA THR A 515 9.44 -26.82 5.37
C THR A 515 10.33 -27.53 4.35
N TYR A 516 10.99 -26.80 3.46
CA TYR A 516 11.75 -27.35 2.34
C TYR A 516 13.24 -26.95 2.34
N LEU A 517 13.54 -25.70 2.71
CA LEU A 517 14.88 -25.12 2.68
C LEU A 517 15.61 -25.32 4.03
N SER A 518 16.92 -25.17 4.02
CA SER A 518 17.71 -25.09 5.25
C SER A 518 17.39 -23.78 6.00
N GLY A 519 17.64 -23.74 7.32
CA GLY A 519 17.27 -22.58 8.15
C GLY A 519 17.83 -21.25 7.65
N ILE A 520 19.11 -21.22 7.25
CA ILE A 520 19.77 -20.00 6.74
C ILE A 520 19.15 -19.56 5.42
N ILE A 521 18.98 -20.48 4.46
CA ILE A 521 18.41 -20.16 3.14
C ILE A 521 16.95 -19.70 3.30
N SER A 522 16.16 -20.38 4.15
CA SER A 522 14.80 -20.00 4.47
C SER A 522 14.73 -18.57 5.03
N TRP A 523 15.63 -18.22 5.94
CA TRP A 523 15.68 -16.87 6.52
C TRP A 523 16.04 -15.82 5.47
N VAL A 524 17.07 -16.06 4.65
CA VAL A 524 17.47 -15.12 3.58
C VAL A 524 16.33 -14.88 2.59
N VAL A 525 15.69 -15.96 2.09
CA VAL A 525 14.57 -15.83 1.15
C VAL A 525 13.41 -15.07 1.78
N THR A 526 13.09 -15.37 3.05
CA THR A 526 12.02 -14.66 3.78
C THR A 526 12.34 -13.18 3.93
N MET A 527 13.58 -12.82 4.28
CA MET A 527 14.00 -11.42 4.42
C MET A 527 14.02 -10.68 3.09
N VAL A 528 14.46 -11.32 2.01
CA VAL A 528 14.43 -10.72 0.66
C VAL A 528 13.00 -10.43 0.23
N LEU A 529 12.05 -11.36 0.45
CA LEU A 529 10.64 -11.12 0.15
C LEU A 529 10.02 -10.03 1.03
N TYR A 530 10.39 -9.98 2.30
CA TYR A 530 9.94 -8.94 3.21
C TYR A 530 10.46 -7.56 2.80
N LEU A 531 11.75 -7.44 2.52
CA LEU A 531 12.34 -6.20 2.01
C LEU A 531 11.72 -5.78 0.67
N GLY A 532 11.52 -6.74 -0.24
CA GLY A 532 10.81 -6.49 -1.49
C GLY A 532 9.40 -5.93 -1.27
N GLY A 533 8.69 -6.42 -0.23
CA GLY A 533 7.38 -5.91 0.16
C GLY A 533 7.38 -4.49 0.74
N VAL A 534 8.46 -4.11 1.43
CA VAL A 534 8.63 -2.72 1.91
C VAL A 534 8.87 -1.75 0.75
N PHE A 535 9.63 -2.19 -0.28
CA PHE A 535 9.95 -1.38 -1.45
C PHE A 535 9.02 -1.61 -2.64
N VAL A 536 7.89 -2.29 -2.44
CA VAL A 536 7.00 -2.69 -3.54
C VAL A 536 6.43 -1.49 -4.31
N ALA A 537 6.14 -0.38 -3.64
CA ALA A 537 5.67 0.85 -4.28
C ALA A 537 6.70 1.36 -5.29
N PHE A 538 7.94 1.55 -4.86
CA PHE A 538 9.04 1.97 -5.74
C PHE A 538 9.24 1.02 -6.93
N VAL A 539 9.22 -0.30 -6.69
CA VAL A 539 9.38 -1.30 -7.76
C VAL A 539 8.19 -1.26 -8.72
N ARG A 540 6.99 -0.96 -8.22
CA ARG A 540 5.76 -0.78 -9.03
C ARG A 540 5.89 0.43 -9.96
N ASP A 541 6.41 1.54 -9.46
CA ASP A 541 6.62 2.76 -10.26
C ASP A 541 7.64 2.53 -11.37
N VAL A 542 8.75 1.88 -11.04
CA VAL A 542 9.73 1.43 -12.05
C VAL A 542 9.07 0.49 -13.08
N ALA A 543 8.26 -0.47 -12.63
CA ALA A 543 7.58 -1.41 -13.51
C ALA A 543 6.46 -0.77 -14.34
N SER A 544 5.87 0.35 -13.90
CA SER A 544 4.87 1.11 -14.67
C SER A 544 5.50 1.91 -15.82
N GLY A 545 6.80 2.19 -15.74
CA GLY A 545 7.51 3.05 -16.69
C GLY A 545 7.22 4.54 -16.48
N GLN A 546 6.64 4.92 -15.33
CA GLN A 546 6.31 6.32 -15.00
C GLN A 546 7.46 7.05 -14.30
N THR A 547 8.52 6.33 -13.91
CA THR A 547 9.70 6.93 -13.28
C THR A 547 10.46 7.83 -14.27
N SER A 548 10.76 9.05 -13.84
CA SER A 548 11.69 9.93 -14.55
C SER A 548 13.06 9.23 -14.62
N GLY A 549 13.53 8.92 -15.83
CA GLY A 549 14.80 8.20 -16.07
C GLY A 549 14.65 6.83 -16.71
N GLY A 550 13.41 6.38 -16.97
CA GLY A 550 13.13 5.14 -17.70
C GLY A 550 13.33 3.88 -16.85
N GLY A 551 13.61 2.76 -17.50
CA GLY A 551 13.84 1.47 -16.84
C GLY A 551 15.22 1.36 -16.18
N PRO A 552 15.49 0.28 -15.43
CA PRO A 552 16.74 0.08 -14.71
C PRO A 552 17.99 0.07 -15.61
N MET A 553 17.91 -0.52 -16.81
CA MET A 553 19.01 -0.57 -17.75
C MET A 553 19.22 0.77 -18.45
N GLU A 554 18.14 1.48 -18.75
CA GLU A 554 18.19 2.86 -19.23
C GLU A 554 18.84 3.77 -18.19
N ALA A 555 18.47 3.68 -16.93
CA ALA A 555 19.09 4.42 -15.84
C ALA A 555 20.60 4.12 -15.72
N PHE A 556 20.98 2.86 -15.88
CA PHE A 556 22.40 2.47 -15.90
C PHE A 556 23.17 3.12 -17.05
N VAL A 557 22.61 3.15 -18.26
CA VAL A 557 23.21 3.82 -19.41
C VAL A 557 23.34 5.32 -19.16
N ARG A 558 22.32 5.97 -18.58
CA ARG A 558 22.36 7.40 -18.23
C ARG A 558 23.48 7.71 -17.23
N ILE A 559 23.61 6.88 -16.19
CA ILE A 559 24.70 7.01 -15.20
C ILE A 559 26.08 6.84 -15.87
N SER A 560 26.23 5.84 -16.75
CA SER A 560 27.50 5.57 -17.43
C SER A 560 27.90 6.68 -18.40
N GLN A 561 26.93 7.36 -19.01
CA GLN A 561 27.16 8.49 -19.95
C GLN A 561 27.19 9.84 -19.22
N GLY A 562 26.91 9.91 -17.92
CA GLY A 562 26.83 11.17 -17.17
C GLY A 562 25.69 12.09 -17.64
N THR A 563 24.65 11.53 -18.27
CA THR A 563 23.52 12.30 -18.79
C THR A 563 22.46 12.51 -17.70
N ASN A 564 21.77 13.66 -17.73
CA ASN A 564 20.69 13.97 -16.80
C ASN A 564 19.47 13.05 -17.03
N ILE A 565 18.70 12.83 -15.97
CA ILE A 565 17.51 11.99 -15.97
C ILE A 565 16.48 12.41 -17.04
N VAL A 566 16.39 13.70 -17.34
CA VAL A 566 15.39 14.30 -18.26
C VAL A 566 15.92 14.48 -19.70
N SER A 567 17.24 14.34 -19.92
CA SER A 567 17.81 14.53 -21.27
C SER A 567 17.41 13.38 -22.20
N PRO A 568 17.05 13.65 -23.46
CA PRO A 568 16.78 12.59 -24.42
C PRO A 568 18.04 11.75 -24.67
N LEU A 569 17.89 10.43 -24.69
CA LEU A 569 18.96 9.50 -25.05
C LEU A 569 19.05 9.38 -26.58
N ASP A 570 20.26 9.14 -27.06
CA ASP A 570 20.47 8.84 -28.47
C ASP A 570 20.00 7.41 -28.77
N GLU A 571 18.77 7.29 -29.24
CA GLU A 571 18.16 6.01 -29.62
C GLU A 571 18.83 5.32 -30.79
N THR A 572 19.76 5.97 -31.51
CA THR A 572 20.48 5.36 -32.61
C THR A 572 21.63 4.49 -32.14
N ALA A 573 22.16 4.75 -30.95
CA ALA A 573 23.28 3.99 -30.37
C ALA A 573 22.88 2.55 -30.04
N ALA A 574 23.70 1.57 -30.41
CA ALA A 574 23.44 0.15 -30.18
C ALA A 574 23.30 -0.20 -28.70
N SER A 575 24.07 0.45 -27.82
CA SER A 575 24.00 0.27 -26.37
C SER A 575 22.66 0.72 -25.79
N VAL A 576 22.11 1.83 -26.29
CA VAL A 576 20.80 2.35 -25.87
C VAL A 576 19.68 1.43 -26.34
N LYS A 577 19.72 0.95 -27.59
CA LYS A 577 18.73 -0.03 -28.10
C LYS A 577 18.73 -1.33 -27.28
N LEU A 578 19.90 -1.85 -26.99
CA LEU A 578 20.04 -3.06 -26.17
C LEU A 578 19.48 -2.84 -24.76
N ALA A 579 19.75 -1.70 -24.14
CA ALA A 579 19.22 -1.35 -22.84
C ALA A 579 17.70 -1.25 -22.83
N LEU A 580 17.09 -0.60 -23.82
CA LEU A 580 15.64 -0.48 -23.94
C LEU A 580 14.94 -1.83 -24.15
N GLU A 581 15.53 -2.74 -24.94
CA GLU A 581 14.99 -4.09 -25.10
C GLU A 581 15.15 -4.92 -23.83
N ALA A 582 16.29 -4.82 -23.15
CA ALA A 582 16.51 -5.48 -21.85
C ALA A 582 15.53 -4.96 -20.78
N ASP A 583 15.23 -3.65 -20.77
CA ASP A 583 14.24 -3.07 -19.86
C ASP A 583 12.84 -3.60 -20.11
N ARG A 584 12.43 -3.83 -21.35
CA ARG A 584 11.12 -4.44 -21.63
C ARG A 584 10.98 -5.83 -20.99
N VAL A 585 12.02 -6.66 -21.12
CA VAL A 585 12.04 -7.99 -20.50
C VAL A 585 12.06 -7.87 -18.98
N MET A 586 12.90 -6.97 -18.44
CA MET A 586 13.05 -6.77 -17.00
C MET A 586 11.77 -6.24 -16.36
N ILE A 587 11.12 -5.25 -16.96
CA ILE A 587 9.82 -4.71 -16.54
C ILE A 587 8.75 -5.81 -16.57
N PHE A 588 8.72 -6.65 -17.60
CA PHE A 588 7.81 -7.79 -17.64
C PHE A 588 8.01 -8.75 -16.47
N VAL A 589 9.26 -9.12 -16.18
CA VAL A 589 9.61 -10.01 -15.06
C VAL A 589 9.25 -9.34 -13.72
N LEU A 590 9.60 -8.06 -13.55
CA LEU A 590 9.27 -7.30 -12.34
C LEU A 590 7.78 -7.27 -12.06
N ARG A 591 6.95 -7.00 -13.06
CA ARG A 591 5.48 -7.02 -12.91
C ARG A 591 4.94 -8.37 -12.44
N ARG A 592 5.55 -9.47 -12.85
CA ARG A 592 5.17 -10.82 -12.39
C ARG A 592 5.61 -11.09 -10.96
N ILE A 593 6.82 -10.67 -10.61
CA ILE A 593 7.35 -10.81 -9.25
C ILE A 593 6.55 -9.95 -8.26
N LEU A 594 6.15 -8.73 -8.64
CA LEU A 594 5.31 -7.85 -7.82
C LEU A 594 4.00 -8.48 -7.39
N ASN A 595 3.39 -9.32 -8.23
CA ASN A 595 2.16 -10.02 -7.87
C ASN A 595 2.35 -11.11 -6.79
N LEU A 596 3.61 -11.55 -6.56
CA LEU A 596 3.95 -12.54 -5.54
C LEU A 596 4.30 -11.89 -4.19
N ILE A 597 4.83 -10.65 -4.24
CA ILE A 597 5.31 -9.94 -3.06
C ILE A 597 4.14 -9.21 -2.40
N PRO A 598 3.87 -9.42 -1.09
CA PRO A 598 2.83 -8.67 -0.39
C PRO A 598 3.23 -7.19 -0.26
N ASP A 599 2.28 -6.30 -0.49
CA ASP A 599 2.44 -4.87 -0.29
C ASP A 599 2.40 -4.55 1.21
N LEU A 600 3.57 -4.49 1.83
CA LEU A 600 3.70 -4.32 3.27
C LEU A 600 3.40 -2.88 3.71
N ALA A 601 3.65 -1.89 2.87
CA ALA A 601 3.38 -0.48 3.20
C ALA A 601 1.90 -0.25 3.55
N ARG A 602 0.98 -1.02 2.98
CA ARG A 602 -0.46 -0.94 3.30
C ARG A 602 -0.82 -1.35 4.73
N PHE A 603 0.06 -2.07 5.43
CA PHE A 603 -0.13 -2.46 6.83
C PHE A 603 0.52 -1.49 7.80
N ASP A 604 1.39 -0.60 7.32
CA ASP A 604 2.00 0.41 8.18
C ASP A 604 0.96 1.47 8.58
N MET A 605 0.85 1.67 9.88
CA MET A 605 -0.05 2.66 10.49
C MET A 605 0.72 3.62 11.38
N THR A 606 2.04 3.54 11.36
CA THR A 606 2.90 4.32 12.25
C THR A 606 2.71 5.81 12.03
N ASP A 607 2.65 6.24 10.76
CA ASP A 607 2.50 7.65 10.41
C ASP A 607 1.12 8.20 10.81
N TYR A 608 0.06 7.38 10.72
CA TYR A 608 -1.26 7.78 11.22
C TYR A 608 -1.23 8.09 12.72
N VAL A 609 -0.62 7.19 13.49
CA VAL A 609 -0.51 7.39 14.95
C VAL A 609 0.42 8.54 15.29
N ALA A 610 1.54 8.67 14.57
CA ALA A 610 2.53 9.71 14.77
C ALA A 610 1.97 11.12 14.49
N GLN A 611 1.08 11.25 13.51
CA GLN A 611 0.39 12.49 13.17
C GLN A 611 -0.87 12.73 14.02
N GLY A 612 -1.23 11.80 14.92
CA GLY A 612 -2.44 11.90 15.74
C GLY A 612 -3.73 11.65 14.96
N PHE A 613 -3.68 10.88 13.87
CA PHE A 613 -4.87 10.48 13.11
C PHE A 613 -5.46 9.20 13.66
N ASN A 614 -6.79 9.16 13.77
CA ASN A 614 -7.51 8.00 14.27
C ASN A 614 -7.57 6.88 13.22
N ILE A 615 -7.23 5.68 13.64
CA ILE A 615 -7.38 4.47 12.85
C ILE A 615 -8.79 3.92 13.07
N SER A 616 -9.62 3.94 12.02
CA SER A 616 -10.98 3.39 12.06
C SER A 616 -10.97 1.87 12.21
N LEU A 617 -11.85 1.32 13.05
CA LEU A 617 -12.02 -0.13 13.19
C LEU A 617 -12.80 -0.75 12.02
N PHE A 618 -13.95 -0.14 11.64
CA PHE A 618 -14.89 -0.65 10.64
C PHE A 618 -15.42 0.47 9.74
N PHE A 619 -15.99 0.10 8.61
CA PHE A 619 -16.81 0.93 7.71
C PHE A 619 -16.21 2.17 7.06
N ARG A 620 -14.99 2.57 7.38
CA ARG A 620 -14.27 3.67 6.71
C ARG A 620 -13.17 3.14 5.83
N ASP A 621 -12.72 3.99 4.94
CA ASP A 621 -11.53 3.74 4.15
C ASP A 621 -10.30 3.58 5.07
N ASN A 622 -9.37 2.74 4.67
CA ASN A 622 -8.19 2.36 5.46
C ASN A 622 -8.48 1.73 6.84
N SER A 623 -9.67 1.17 7.05
CA SER A 623 -10.05 0.54 8.32
C SER A 623 -9.23 -0.72 8.64
N LEU A 624 -9.09 -1.03 9.94
CA LEU A 624 -8.44 -2.26 10.42
C LEU A 624 -9.11 -3.52 9.87
N ALA A 625 -10.45 -3.52 9.74
CA ALA A 625 -11.19 -4.66 9.19
C ALA A 625 -10.78 -4.93 7.74
N LEU A 626 -10.66 -3.88 6.91
CA LEU A 626 -10.26 -4.03 5.50
C LEU A 626 -8.81 -4.53 5.37
N ARG A 627 -7.91 -4.02 6.23
CA ARG A 627 -6.51 -4.50 6.30
C ARG A 627 -6.43 -5.96 6.79
N THR A 628 -7.35 -6.39 7.67
CA THR A 628 -7.45 -7.79 8.09
C THR A 628 -7.87 -8.69 6.91
N VAL A 629 -8.83 -8.26 6.10
CA VAL A 629 -9.21 -8.99 4.86
C VAL A 629 -8.01 -9.10 3.92
N LEU A 630 -7.28 -8.01 3.74
CA LEU A 630 -6.06 -7.99 2.92
C LEU A 630 -4.98 -8.95 3.48
N LEU A 631 -4.79 -8.98 4.80
CA LEU A 631 -3.89 -9.92 5.46
C LEU A 631 -4.27 -11.38 5.13
N ILE A 632 -5.55 -11.73 5.25
CA ILE A 632 -6.03 -13.08 4.94
C ILE A 632 -5.77 -13.41 3.47
N ALA A 633 -6.01 -12.45 2.56
CA ALA A 633 -5.75 -12.63 1.13
C ALA A 633 -4.28 -12.92 0.83
N TYR A 634 -3.34 -12.31 1.58
CA TYR A 634 -1.90 -12.60 1.44
C TYR A 634 -1.48 -13.90 2.16
N LEU A 635 -2.07 -14.22 3.32
CA LEU A 635 -1.71 -15.44 4.05
C LEU A 635 -2.17 -16.71 3.32
N LEU A 636 -3.32 -16.66 2.64
CA LEU A 636 -3.94 -17.84 2.04
C LEU A 636 -3.05 -18.55 1.01
N PRO A 637 -2.46 -17.88 0.00
CA PRO A 637 -1.58 -18.54 -0.99
C PRO A 637 -0.37 -19.22 -0.33
N TRP A 638 0.24 -18.58 0.68
CA TRP A 638 1.39 -19.14 1.39
C TRP A 638 1.02 -20.32 2.27
N ALA A 639 -0.15 -20.28 2.92
CA ALA A 639 -0.67 -21.43 3.68
C ALA A 639 -0.96 -22.63 2.77
N VAL A 640 -1.54 -22.38 1.59
CA VAL A 640 -1.76 -23.41 0.57
C VAL A 640 -0.42 -24.00 0.08
N LEU A 641 0.55 -23.14 -0.21
CA LEU A 641 1.90 -23.59 -0.61
C LEU A 641 2.53 -24.46 0.48
N ALA A 642 2.47 -24.03 1.74
CA ALA A 642 2.98 -24.80 2.89
C ALA A 642 2.32 -26.18 3.01
N PHE A 643 0.99 -26.24 2.77
CA PHE A 643 0.24 -27.51 2.77
C PHE A 643 0.79 -28.48 1.73
N TYR A 644 0.98 -28.04 0.49
CA TYR A 644 1.49 -28.91 -0.59
C TYR A 644 2.96 -29.29 -0.38
N LEU A 645 3.81 -28.34 0.02
CA LEU A 645 5.24 -28.62 0.30
C LEU A 645 5.39 -29.65 1.42
N MET A 646 4.61 -29.52 2.49
CA MET A 646 4.71 -30.46 3.60
C MET A 646 4.13 -31.84 3.27
N ARG A 647 3.16 -31.91 2.37
CA ARG A 647 2.58 -33.18 1.91
C ARG A 647 3.52 -33.94 0.98
N SER A 648 4.26 -33.24 0.14
CA SER A 648 5.21 -33.85 -0.82
C SER A 648 6.50 -34.37 -0.17
N ARG A 649 6.86 -33.85 1.01
CA ARG A 649 8.11 -34.21 1.68
C ARG A 649 7.98 -35.50 2.46
N GLU A 650 8.87 -36.45 2.22
CA GLU A 650 9.03 -37.63 3.06
C GLU A 650 9.71 -37.21 4.38
N VAL A 651 8.96 -37.18 5.47
CA VAL A 651 9.45 -36.78 6.79
C VAL A 651 10.23 -37.95 7.48
N ALA A 652 10.16 -39.16 6.90
CA ALA A 652 10.62 -40.38 7.51
C ALA A 652 11.68 -41.13 6.67
N SER A 653 12.30 -40.52 5.65
CA SER A 653 13.42 -41.18 5.00
C SER A 653 14.66 -41.13 5.90
N SER A 654 14.92 -42.23 6.59
CA SER A 654 16.20 -42.50 7.22
C SER A 654 17.27 -42.62 6.12
N SER A 655 18.16 -41.68 6.02
CA SER A 655 19.49 -41.90 5.44
C SER A 655 20.45 -42.18 6.52
#